data_e2d44d34f8cafa28a779621ba7b46e63
#
_entry.id   e2d44d34f8cafa28a779621ba7b46e63
#
_cell.length_a   1.000
_cell.length_b   1.000
_cell.length_c   1.000
_cell.angle_alpha   90.00
_cell.angle_beta   90.00
_cell.angle_gamma   90.00
#
_symmetry.space_group_name_H-M   'P 1'
#
loop_
_entity.id
_entity.type
_entity.pdbx_description
1 polymer ?
#
loop_
_entity_poly.entity_id
_entity_poly.type
_entity_poly.pdbx_seq_one_letter_code
_entity_poly.pdbx_strand_id
1 'polypeptide(L)'
;MGKHELKNKKDEGKWNWALLAANVLLTLCFAAVFWPILHKGSLSFLDKTSNLLALAAFLPLVLRPWKKAPVPLALLHDLLLLGSASAVSVVTVEYMVKGGSVGLEQSFWQGWLCYIGLYAAAYLITARGRLAVCVGMGISLLHGLIDHYVMLFRGTPVMLSDVFSIGTAANVAQGYSAPVELSVLRGVSAAVLYCVLVCLMQRRWKLFDRWYVRRGCSLIVVALAAYAVHYGLGITGTGINFWASSRSYSEFYYFLRCAGRSIVRAPEGYSADGLQTLAEDYKGEQGTKTPNIIVIMNESFSDLGIVGDFETNEDYMPFVHSMQKGQKNTITGNLLVSTFGGGTANTEFEFLAGDTMAFLPFGCSPYQMYVKSEMPSLVGALEAQNYQTVAMHPYLSTSWNRPQVYQSFGFDEQCYEDSFPSDVERVRGRVSDSASYKKIIELYENKPKGQPFFLFDVTMQNHGGYEREGYPAFEEKIRLTGEYEGRYQQVDTYLSLVRCSDEAVQELISYFANVSEDTAIIFFGDHQPNVPSAFYDELYGNTDAERSREQKQTKLITPFFIWANYDIGSQTGVEISANYLSAFALDALGCSTSGFDELRLAAQQSVPRINSYGYYLADGSWHDNETLSECEALTAYRSAQYAQIFDPKKRIPQWYLP
;
A
#
# COMPACT_ATOMS: atom_id res chain seq x y z
N MET A 1 -38.05 -3.26 -59.92
CA MET A 1 -36.86 -2.57 -59.33
C MET A 1 -37.01 -1.07 -59.59
N GLY A 2 -37.48 -0.25 -58.72
CA GLY A 2 -37.58 1.18 -59.02
C GLY A 2 -38.28 2.08 -57.99
N LYS A 3 -39.15 1.55 -57.11
CA LYS A 3 -39.87 2.38 -56.14
C LYS A 3 -39.32 2.34 -54.71
N HIS A 4 -38.54 1.30 -54.35
CA HIS A 4 -37.89 1.21 -53.02
C HIS A 4 -36.55 1.96 -52.93
N GLU A 5 -35.83 2.13 -54.05
CA GLU A 5 -34.58 2.92 -54.07
C GLU A 5 -34.82 4.43 -54.04
N LEU A 6 -35.93 4.90 -54.60
CA LEU A 6 -36.28 6.34 -54.62
C LEU A 6 -36.79 6.84 -53.25
N LYS A 7 -37.36 5.97 -52.40
CA LYS A 7 -37.81 6.35 -51.07
C LYS A 7 -36.65 6.53 -50.09
N ASN A 8 -35.56 5.76 -50.27
CA ASN A 8 -34.35 5.88 -49.42
C ASN A 8 -33.51 7.12 -49.75
N LYS A 9 -33.59 7.69 -50.95
CA LYS A 9 -32.84 8.92 -51.31
C LYS A 9 -33.48 10.23 -50.84
N LYS A 10 -34.80 10.23 -50.53
CA LYS A 10 -35.53 11.45 -50.09
C LYS A 10 -35.42 11.69 -48.57
N ASP A 11 -35.09 10.69 -47.78
CA ASP A 11 -34.94 10.86 -46.31
C ASP A 11 -33.51 11.26 -45.88
N GLU A 12 -32.55 11.29 -46.78
CA GLU A 12 -31.16 11.63 -46.49
C GLU A 12 -30.88 13.10 -46.18
N GLY A 13 -31.85 13.99 -46.37
CA GLY A 13 -31.71 15.45 -46.20
C GLY A 13 -32.46 16.08 -45.03
N LYS A 14 -33.34 15.35 -44.35
CA LYS A 14 -34.14 15.93 -43.27
C LYS A 14 -33.31 15.93 -41.96
N TRP A 15 -33.15 17.11 -41.38
CA TRP A 15 -32.61 17.28 -40.04
C TRP A 15 -33.53 16.57 -39.04
N ASN A 16 -32.98 15.66 -38.26
CA ASN A 16 -33.72 15.08 -37.15
C ASN A 16 -33.64 16.05 -35.96
N TRP A 17 -34.60 17.00 -35.90
CA TRP A 17 -34.69 18.03 -34.87
C TRP A 17 -34.77 17.47 -33.46
N ALA A 18 -35.43 16.31 -33.27
CA ALA A 18 -35.49 15.63 -31.99
C ALA A 18 -34.11 15.14 -31.53
N LEU A 19 -33.30 14.59 -32.44
CA LEU A 19 -31.93 14.16 -32.14
C LEU A 19 -31.01 15.37 -31.89
N LEU A 20 -31.22 16.48 -32.60
CA LEU A 20 -30.49 17.72 -32.36
C LEU A 20 -30.84 18.30 -30.98
N ALA A 21 -32.12 18.37 -30.64
CA ALA A 21 -32.58 18.84 -29.34
C ALA A 21 -32.05 17.96 -28.19
N ALA A 22 -32.09 16.63 -28.36
CA ALA A 22 -31.53 15.70 -27.40
C ALA A 22 -30.00 15.89 -27.21
N ASN A 23 -29.26 16.11 -28.31
CA ASN A 23 -27.83 16.39 -28.23
C ASN A 23 -27.52 17.72 -27.54
N VAL A 24 -28.27 18.77 -27.81
CA VAL A 24 -28.13 20.07 -27.14
C VAL A 24 -28.43 19.93 -25.64
N LEU A 25 -29.54 19.26 -25.30
CA LEU A 25 -29.91 19.05 -23.90
C LEU A 25 -28.83 18.26 -23.15
N LEU A 26 -28.35 17.15 -23.70
CA LEU A 26 -27.29 16.34 -23.09
C LEU A 26 -25.98 17.09 -23.01
N THR A 27 -25.65 17.93 -23.98
CA THR A 27 -24.47 18.80 -23.95
C THR A 27 -24.57 19.81 -22.81
N LEU A 28 -25.76 20.40 -22.61
CA LEU A 28 -26.02 21.30 -21.48
C LEU A 28 -25.96 20.57 -20.13
N CYS A 29 -26.49 19.34 -20.04
CA CYS A 29 -26.36 18.51 -18.85
C CYS A 29 -24.90 18.16 -18.56
N PHE A 30 -24.13 17.78 -19.57
CA PHE A 30 -22.68 17.54 -19.40
C PHE A 30 -21.97 18.81 -18.95
N ALA A 31 -22.22 19.95 -19.55
CA ALA A 31 -21.64 21.21 -19.14
C ALA A 31 -22.01 21.58 -17.70
N ALA A 32 -23.25 21.37 -17.28
CA ALA A 32 -23.72 21.65 -15.93
C ALA A 32 -23.04 20.77 -14.87
N VAL A 33 -22.72 19.53 -15.22
CA VAL A 33 -22.00 18.60 -14.32
C VAL A 33 -20.49 18.84 -14.35
N PHE A 34 -19.92 19.08 -15.52
CA PHE A 34 -18.48 19.19 -15.73
C PHE A 34 -17.91 20.56 -15.32
N TRP A 35 -18.69 21.62 -15.48
CA TRP A 35 -18.29 22.99 -15.12
C TRP A 35 -17.91 23.17 -13.64
N PRO A 36 -18.69 22.69 -12.66
CA PRO A 36 -18.31 22.75 -11.26
C PRO A 36 -17.06 21.95 -10.92
N ILE A 37 -16.78 20.87 -11.69
CA ILE A 37 -15.55 20.07 -11.54
C ILE A 37 -14.33 20.92 -11.90
N LEU A 38 -14.42 21.69 -12.98
CA LEU A 38 -13.32 22.54 -13.44
C LEU A 38 -13.10 23.78 -12.57
N HIS A 39 -14.12 24.28 -11.86
CA HIS A 39 -14.08 25.59 -11.19
C HIS A 39 -13.85 25.55 -9.68
N LYS A 40 -13.58 24.38 -9.09
CA LYS A 40 -13.43 24.23 -7.63
C LYS A 40 -11.99 24.37 -7.09
N GLY A 41 -10.99 24.71 -7.91
CA GLY A 41 -9.60 24.92 -7.52
C GLY A 41 -9.15 26.38 -7.64
N SER A 42 -8.10 26.80 -6.98
CA SER A 42 -7.52 28.17 -7.04
C SER A 42 -6.95 28.48 -8.43
N LEU A 43 -7.57 29.42 -9.16
CA LEU A 43 -7.73 29.37 -10.60
C LEU A 43 -7.13 30.53 -11.40
N SER A 44 -5.97 31.08 -11.06
CA SER A 44 -5.44 32.21 -11.86
C SER A 44 -4.89 31.82 -13.24
N PHE A 45 -4.27 30.67 -13.40
CA PHE A 45 -3.81 30.15 -14.71
C PHE A 45 -4.86 29.27 -15.40
N LEU A 46 -5.62 28.55 -14.64
CA LEU A 46 -6.59 27.56 -15.08
C LEU A 46 -7.87 28.13 -15.66
N ASP A 47 -8.27 29.35 -15.32
CA ASP A 47 -9.48 29.95 -15.93
C ASP A 47 -9.37 30.04 -17.45
N LYS A 48 -8.18 30.24 -18.00
CA LYS A 48 -7.96 30.25 -19.45
C LYS A 48 -7.81 28.85 -20.05
N THR A 49 -7.12 27.95 -19.37
CA THR A 49 -6.90 26.57 -19.84
C THR A 49 -8.10 25.68 -19.59
N SER A 50 -8.85 25.87 -18.51
CA SER A 50 -10.09 25.12 -18.25
C SER A 50 -11.17 25.45 -19.26
N ASN A 51 -11.28 26.73 -19.65
CA ASN A 51 -12.19 27.13 -20.74
C ASN A 51 -11.76 26.54 -22.09
N LEU A 52 -10.46 26.45 -22.37
CA LEU A 52 -9.92 25.79 -23.55
C LEU A 52 -10.14 24.26 -23.51
N LEU A 53 -10.02 23.63 -22.36
CA LEU A 53 -10.29 22.20 -22.17
C LEU A 53 -11.78 21.87 -22.26
N ALA A 54 -12.65 22.72 -21.70
CA ALA A 54 -14.09 22.62 -21.88
C ALA A 54 -14.46 22.78 -23.36
N LEU A 55 -13.91 23.77 -24.05
CA LEU A 55 -14.06 23.93 -25.50
C LEU A 55 -13.51 22.72 -26.28
N ALA A 56 -12.35 22.20 -25.92
CA ALA A 56 -11.77 21.00 -26.53
C ALA A 56 -12.65 19.75 -26.28
N ALA A 57 -13.26 19.63 -25.09
CA ALA A 57 -14.20 18.56 -24.78
C ALA A 57 -15.52 18.68 -25.58
N PHE A 58 -15.94 19.90 -25.90
CA PHE A 58 -17.14 20.18 -26.73
C PHE A 58 -16.87 20.17 -28.23
N LEU A 59 -15.64 20.42 -28.66
CA LEU A 59 -15.29 20.52 -30.08
C LEU A 59 -15.70 19.27 -30.90
N PRO A 60 -15.47 18.03 -30.45
CA PRO A 60 -15.95 16.84 -31.17
C PRO A 60 -17.47 16.70 -31.22
N LEU A 61 -18.20 17.34 -30.30
CA LEU A 61 -19.65 17.31 -30.22
C LEU A 61 -20.28 18.34 -31.16
N VAL A 62 -19.59 19.45 -31.42
CA VAL A 62 -19.99 20.53 -32.33
C VAL A 62 -19.56 20.22 -33.76
N LEU A 63 -18.37 19.65 -33.95
CA LEU A 63 -17.86 19.26 -35.27
C LEU A 63 -18.61 18.02 -35.77
N ARG A 64 -19.83 18.19 -36.26
CA ARG A 64 -20.52 17.12 -36.99
C ARG A 64 -19.71 16.73 -38.21
N PRO A 65 -19.28 15.47 -38.34
CA PRO A 65 -18.59 15.07 -39.54
C PRO A 65 -19.55 15.13 -40.74
N TRP A 66 -19.16 15.83 -41.76
CA TRP A 66 -19.86 15.83 -43.02
C TRP A 66 -19.86 14.42 -43.62
N LYS A 67 -20.92 14.01 -44.26
CA LYS A 67 -21.08 12.65 -44.82
C LYS A 67 -19.94 12.20 -45.74
N LYS A 68 -19.14 13.14 -46.24
CA LYS A 68 -17.97 12.93 -47.12
C LYS A 68 -16.82 13.87 -46.72
N ALA A 69 -16.35 13.81 -45.47
CA ALA A 69 -15.19 14.60 -45.12
C ALA A 69 -13.90 14.02 -45.75
N PRO A 70 -12.97 14.88 -46.20
CA PRO A 70 -11.65 14.43 -46.65
C PRO A 70 -10.91 13.73 -45.53
N VAL A 71 -10.03 12.76 -45.87
CA VAL A 71 -9.28 11.94 -44.92
C VAL A 71 -8.54 12.76 -43.83
N PRO A 72 -7.90 13.90 -44.13
CA PRO A 72 -7.25 14.71 -43.09
C PRO A 72 -8.24 15.26 -42.05
N LEU A 73 -9.42 15.67 -42.45
CA LEU A 73 -10.43 16.20 -41.53
C LEU A 73 -11.03 15.11 -40.64
N ALA A 74 -11.18 13.91 -41.18
CA ALA A 74 -11.60 12.74 -40.43
C ALA A 74 -10.57 12.30 -39.37
N LEU A 75 -9.29 12.34 -39.75
CA LEU A 75 -8.17 12.06 -38.83
C LEU A 75 -8.11 13.09 -37.70
N LEU A 76 -8.21 14.38 -38.07
CA LEU A 76 -8.23 15.46 -37.10
C LEU A 76 -9.40 15.30 -36.10
N HIS A 77 -10.60 14.96 -36.62
CA HIS A 77 -11.76 14.71 -35.74
C HIS A 77 -11.50 13.54 -34.77
N ASP A 78 -10.92 12.43 -35.20
CA ASP A 78 -10.63 11.29 -34.33
C ASP A 78 -9.54 11.63 -33.31
N LEU A 79 -8.52 12.36 -33.68
CA LEU A 79 -7.49 12.85 -32.76
C LEU A 79 -8.08 13.80 -31.71
N LEU A 80 -8.94 14.73 -32.12
CA LEU A 80 -9.66 15.63 -31.21
C LEU A 80 -10.59 14.84 -30.27
N LEU A 81 -11.29 13.82 -30.77
CA LEU A 81 -12.16 12.96 -29.96
C LEU A 81 -11.38 12.18 -28.91
N LEU A 82 -10.27 11.56 -29.29
CA LEU A 82 -9.42 10.83 -28.34
C LEU A 82 -8.74 11.78 -27.36
N GLY A 83 -8.23 12.92 -27.82
CA GLY A 83 -7.62 13.93 -26.98
C GLY A 83 -8.59 14.53 -25.95
N SER A 84 -9.84 14.82 -26.38
CA SER A 84 -10.86 15.32 -25.45
C SER A 84 -11.34 14.26 -24.47
N ALA A 85 -11.51 13.00 -24.91
CA ALA A 85 -11.84 11.89 -24.02
C ALA A 85 -10.76 11.68 -22.95
N SER A 86 -9.48 11.77 -23.34
CA SER A 86 -8.33 11.70 -22.42
C SER A 86 -8.37 12.84 -21.41
N ALA A 87 -8.67 14.07 -21.82
CA ALA A 87 -8.78 15.22 -20.93
C ALA A 87 -9.94 15.07 -19.92
N VAL A 88 -11.10 14.60 -20.39
CA VAL A 88 -12.24 14.29 -19.50
C VAL A 88 -11.88 13.22 -18.49
N SER A 89 -11.14 12.16 -18.90
CA SER A 89 -10.68 11.12 -17.98
C SER A 89 -9.76 11.66 -16.89
N VAL A 90 -8.73 12.43 -17.25
CA VAL A 90 -7.85 13.07 -16.24
C VAL A 90 -8.69 13.85 -15.24
N VAL A 91 -9.49 14.80 -15.74
CA VAL A 91 -10.24 15.71 -14.86
C VAL A 91 -11.21 14.96 -13.95
N THR A 92 -11.94 13.97 -14.48
CA THR A 92 -12.92 13.22 -13.69
C THR A 92 -12.29 12.32 -12.65
N VAL A 93 -11.19 11.64 -12.98
CA VAL A 93 -10.46 10.77 -12.04
C VAL A 93 -9.81 11.60 -10.94
N GLU A 94 -9.06 12.64 -11.30
CA GLU A 94 -8.42 13.54 -10.32
C GLU A 94 -9.46 14.17 -9.36
N TYR A 95 -10.60 14.59 -9.90
CA TYR A 95 -11.67 15.17 -9.10
C TYR A 95 -12.28 14.17 -8.11
N MET A 96 -12.47 12.92 -8.52
CA MET A 96 -12.98 11.87 -7.63
C MET A 96 -11.98 11.54 -6.52
N VAL A 97 -10.72 11.31 -6.86
CA VAL A 97 -9.69 10.84 -5.92
C VAL A 97 -9.26 11.93 -4.95
N LYS A 98 -9.11 13.16 -5.44
CA LYS A 98 -8.66 14.31 -4.61
C LYS A 98 -9.79 15.05 -3.89
N GLY A 99 -10.95 14.41 -3.73
CA GLY A 99 -12.06 14.95 -2.93
C GLY A 99 -12.62 16.28 -3.44
N GLY A 100 -12.63 16.50 -4.77
CA GLY A 100 -13.16 17.70 -5.39
C GLY A 100 -12.16 18.82 -5.62
N SER A 101 -10.86 18.60 -5.44
CA SER A 101 -9.79 19.52 -5.84
C SER A 101 -9.02 18.95 -7.03
N VAL A 102 -8.85 19.71 -8.09
CA VAL A 102 -8.05 19.32 -9.25
C VAL A 102 -6.83 20.21 -9.32
N GLY A 103 -5.66 19.66 -9.00
CA GLY A 103 -4.37 20.33 -9.25
C GLY A 103 -3.95 20.09 -10.70
N LEU A 104 -4.14 21.07 -11.57
CA LEU A 104 -4.00 20.87 -13.02
C LEU A 104 -2.67 21.36 -13.61
N GLU A 105 -1.65 21.61 -12.81
CA GLU A 105 -0.39 22.13 -13.33
C GLU A 105 0.40 21.07 -14.14
N GLN A 106 1.53 20.65 -13.66
CA GLN A 106 2.37 19.65 -14.39
C GLN A 106 1.71 18.28 -14.48
N SER A 107 0.94 17.87 -13.47
CA SER A 107 0.29 16.57 -13.37
C SER A 107 -0.73 16.31 -14.48
N PHE A 108 -1.47 17.34 -14.94
CA PHE A 108 -2.48 17.18 -16.00
C PHE A 108 -1.86 16.62 -17.29
N TRP A 109 -0.75 17.20 -17.76
CA TRP A 109 -0.12 16.78 -19.02
C TRP A 109 0.40 15.35 -18.97
N GLN A 110 0.90 14.94 -17.81
CA GLN A 110 1.36 13.57 -17.57
C GLN A 110 0.20 12.59 -17.70
N GLY A 111 -0.90 12.83 -16.98
CA GLY A 111 -2.10 12.01 -17.05
C GLY A 111 -2.73 12.00 -18.43
N TRP A 112 -2.84 13.19 -19.06
CA TRP A 112 -3.41 13.32 -20.40
C TRP A 112 -2.67 12.49 -21.44
N LEU A 113 -1.34 12.50 -21.42
CA LEU A 113 -0.52 11.69 -22.32
C LEU A 113 -0.69 10.18 -22.06
N CYS A 114 -0.76 9.78 -20.80
CA CYS A 114 -1.03 8.38 -20.42
C CYS A 114 -2.40 7.91 -20.91
N TYR A 115 -3.44 8.74 -20.73
CA TYR A 115 -4.77 8.41 -21.23
C TYR A 115 -4.86 8.42 -22.76
N ILE A 116 -4.14 9.28 -23.49
CA ILE A 116 -4.01 9.17 -24.94
C ILE A 116 -3.52 7.78 -25.35
N GLY A 117 -2.50 7.24 -24.66
CA GLY A 117 -2.01 5.88 -24.87
C GLY A 117 -3.09 4.82 -24.64
N LEU A 118 -3.85 4.95 -23.54
CA LEU A 118 -4.97 4.05 -23.22
C LEU A 118 -6.05 4.07 -24.30
N TYR A 119 -6.49 5.25 -24.73
CA TYR A 119 -7.52 5.40 -25.75
C TYR A 119 -7.05 4.94 -27.14
N ALA A 120 -5.77 5.17 -27.47
CA ALA A 120 -5.17 4.66 -28.70
C ALA A 120 -5.11 3.11 -28.69
N ALA A 121 -4.77 2.50 -27.56
CA ALA A 121 -4.81 1.04 -27.38
C ALA A 121 -6.25 0.50 -27.51
N ALA A 122 -7.21 1.15 -26.86
CA ALA A 122 -8.63 0.80 -27.02
C ALA A 122 -9.10 0.92 -28.48
N TYR A 123 -8.63 1.94 -29.21
CA TYR A 123 -8.92 2.09 -30.64
C TYR A 123 -8.25 1.02 -31.49
N LEU A 124 -7.03 0.62 -31.17
CA LEU A 124 -6.32 -0.49 -31.83
C LEU A 124 -7.12 -1.79 -31.76
N ILE A 125 -7.69 -2.08 -30.56
CA ILE A 125 -8.46 -3.30 -30.31
C ILE A 125 -9.83 -3.22 -31.01
N THR A 126 -10.56 -2.15 -30.80
CA THR A 126 -11.96 -2.02 -31.22
C THR A 126 -12.13 -1.60 -32.68
N ALA A 127 -11.13 -0.93 -33.26
CA ALA A 127 -11.16 -0.28 -34.57
C ALA A 127 -12.37 0.66 -34.79
N ARG A 128 -13.00 1.15 -33.70
CA ARG A 128 -14.19 2.00 -33.69
C ARG A 128 -14.04 3.10 -32.67
N GLY A 129 -13.97 4.38 -33.09
CA GLY A 129 -13.72 5.51 -32.20
C GLY A 129 -14.69 5.61 -31.02
N ARG A 130 -15.99 5.41 -31.23
CA ARG A 130 -16.99 5.44 -30.14
C ARG A 130 -16.76 4.34 -29.11
N LEU A 131 -16.54 3.12 -29.62
CA LEU A 131 -16.30 1.98 -28.72
C LEU A 131 -14.98 2.14 -27.97
N ALA A 132 -13.96 2.68 -28.63
CA ALA A 132 -12.68 3.01 -27.99
C ALA A 132 -12.85 4.03 -26.86
N VAL A 133 -13.65 5.08 -27.10
CA VAL A 133 -13.96 6.06 -26.05
C VAL A 133 -14.73 5.43 -24.91
N CYS A 134 -15.76 4.63 -25.16
CA CYS A 134 -16.53 3.98 -24.10
C CYS A 134 -15.67 2.99 -23.29
N VAL A 135 -14.83 2.20 -23.95
CA VAL A 135 -13.92 1.25 -23.27
C VAL A 135 -12.86 2.00 -22.47
N GLY A 136 -12.19 2.99 -23.06
CA GLY A 136 -11.19 3.79 -22.37
C GLY A 136 -11.77 4.54 -21.17
N MET A 137 -12.96 5.15 -21.32
CA MET A 137 -13.65 5.83 -20.22
C MET A 137 -14.08 4.84 -19.13
N GLY A 138 -14.57 3.65 -19.50
CA GLY A 138 -14.91 2.60 -18.55
C GLY A 138 -13.70 2.17 -17.71
N ILE A 139 -12.54 1.96 -18.33
CA ILE A 139 -11.28 1.65 -17.64
C ILE A 139 -10.84 2.80 -16.73
N SER A 140 -10.91 4.04 -17.23
CA SER A 140 -10.57 5.24 -16.45
C SER A 140 -11.46 5.40 -15.22
N LEU A 141 -12.77 5.22 -15.37
CA LEU A 141 -13.72 5.26 -14.26
C LEU A 141 -13.47 4.16 -13.23
N LEU A 142 -13.25 2.93 -13.70
CA LEU A 142 -12.96 1.81 -12.81
C LEU A 142 -11.69 2.09 -11.99
N HIS A 143 -10.63 2.55 -12.66
CA HIS A 143 -9.40 2.95 -11.97
C HIS A 143 -9.68 4.05 -10.95
N GLY A 144 -10.34 5.14 -11.33
CA GLY A 144 -10.63 6.26 -10.43
C GLY A 144 -11.52 5.88 -9.25
N LEU A 145 -12.49 4.98 -9.42
CA LEU A 145 -13.33 4.48 -8.33
C LEU A 145 -12.52 3.61 -7.36
N ILE A 146 -11.73 2.68 -7.88
CA ILE A 146 -10.87 1.84 -7.03
C ILE A 146 -9.90 2.72 -6.26
N ASP A 147 -9.24 3.65 -6.95
CA ASP A 147 -8.25 4.54 -6.35
C ASP A 147 -8.86 5.45 -5.27
N HIS A 148 -10.05 6.00 -5.52
CA HIS A 148 -10.78 6.80 -4.53
C HIS A 148 -11.00 6.04 -3.21
N TYR A 149 -11.52 4.81 -3.29
CA TYR A 149 -11.78 4.03 -2.09
C TYR A 149 -10.50 3.49 -1.44
N VAL A 150 -9.50 3.10 -2.21
CA VAL A 150 -8.19 2.70 -1.68
C VAL A 150 -7.52 3.87 -0.94
N MET A 151 -7.56 5.08 -1.51
CA MET A 151 -7.10 6.30 -0.84
C MET A 151 -7.88 6.61 0.44
N LEU A 152 -9.20 6.39 0.44
CA LEU A 152 -10.04 6.60 1.62
C LEU A 152 -9.69 5.64 2.76
N PHE A 153 -9.43 4.37 2.44
CA PHE A 153 -9.18 3.33 3.44
C PHE A 153 -7.71 3.25 3.89
N ARG A 154 -6.77 3.45 2.99
CA ARG A 154 -5.34 3.21 3.22
C ARG A 154 -4.49 4.49 3.20
N GLY A 155 -5.02 5.59 2.67
CA GLY A 155 -4.26 6.84 2.52
C GLY A 155 -3.20 6.83 1.42
N THR A 156 -3.08 5.75 0.65
CA THR A 156 -2.16 5.61 -0.49
C THR A 156 -2.91 5.20 -1.76
N PRO A 157 -2.48 5.65 -2.95
CA PRO A 157 -3.16 5.32 -4.20
C PRO A 157 -3.04 3.82 -4.55
N VAL A 158 -3.89 3.39 -5.48
CA VAL A 158 -3.87 2.02 -6.00
C VAL A 158 -2.57 1.75 -6.77
N MET A 159 -2.02 0.55 -6.57
CA MET A 159 -0.79 0.09 -7.20
C MET A 159 -1.01 -1.21 -7.95
N LEU A 160 -0.04 -1.60 -8.81
CA LEU A 160 -0.13 -2.88 -9.53
C LEU A 160 -0.20 -4.09 -8.59
N SER A 161 0.45 -4.02 -7.45
CA SER A 161 0.41 -5.04 -6.39
C SER A 161 -0.99 -5.32 -5.86
N ASP A 162 -1.87 -4.30 -5.85
CA ASP A 162 -3.23 -4.43 -5.33
C ASP A 162 -4.09 -5.40 -6.16
N VAL A 163 -3.73 -5.60 -7.43
CA VAL A 163 -4.37 -6.63 -8.28
C VAL A 163 -4.20 -8.03 -7.69
N PHE A 164 -3.07 -8.30 -7.05
CA PHE A 164 -2.80 -9.58 -6.39
C PHE A 164 -3.46 -9.69 -5.01
N SER A 165 -3.85 -8.56 -4.42
CA SER A 165 -4.45 -8.46 -3.07
C SER A 165 -5.97 -8.30 -3.09
N ILE A 166 -6.65 -8.47 -4.23
CA ILE A 166 -8.11 -8.28 -4.38
C ILE A 166 -8.90 -9.15 -3.39
N GLY A 167 -8.48 -10.40 -3.15
CA GLY A 167 -9.12 -11.30 -2.19
C GLY A 167 -9.06 -10.76 -0.77
N THR A 168 -7.89 -10.29 -0.34
CA THR A 168 -7.69 -9.67 0.99
C THR A 168 -8.52 -8.39 1.12
N ALA A 169 -8.50 -7.52 0.10
CA ALA A 169 -9.29 -6.31 0.08
C ALA A 169 -10.80 -6.58 0.20
N ALA A 170 -11.32 -7.62 -0.46
CA ALA A 170 -12.73 -8.00 -0.38
C ALA A 170 -13.13 -8.48 1.04
N ASN A 171 -12.24 -9.20 1.74
CA ASN A 171 -12.48 -9.64 3.11
C ASN A 171 -12.51 -8.47 4.10
N VAL A 172 -11.59 -7.53 3.94
CA VAL A 172 -11.47 -6.35 4.81
C VAL A 172 -12.60 -5.35 4.56
N ALA A 173 -13.06 -5.21 3.31
CA ALA A 173 -14.10 -4.25 2.91
C ALA A 173 -15.44 -4.45 3.64
N GLN A 174 -15.72 -5.64 4.16
CA GLN A 174 -16.94 -5.91 4.93
C GLN A 174 -17.01 -5.14 6.26
N GLY A 175 -15.88 -4.69 6.78
CA GLY A 175 -15.78 -3.89 8.03
C GLY A 175 -15.83 -2.37 7.83
N TYR A 176 -15.87 -1.89 6.59
CA TYR A 176 -15.83 -0.47 6.29
C TYR A 176 -17.12 0.02 5.61
N SER A 177 -17.59 1.21 5.98
CA SER A 177 -18.61 1.92 5.22
C SER A 177 -17.95 2.61 4.01
N ALA A 178 -18.47 2.38 2.82
CA ALA A 178 -18.05 3.05 1.60
C ALA A 178 -19.04 4.18 1.24
N PRO A 179 -18.87 5.40 1.79
CA PRO A 179 -19.80 6.49 1.53
C PRO A 179 -19.72 6.90 0.07
N VAL A 180 -20.87 7.17 -0.54
CA VAL A 180 -20.93 7.70 -1.90
C VAL A 180 -20.83 9.22 -1.83
N GLU A 181 -19.64 9.74 -2.05
CA GLU A 181 -19.39 11.17 -2.01
C GLU A 181 -19.91 11.91 -3.25
N LEU A 182 -20.19 13.19 -3.09
CA LEU A 182 -20.63 14.05 -4.20
C LEU A 182 -19.56 14.16 -5.31
N SER A 183 -18.29 14.09 -4.97
CA SER A 183 -17.15 14.05 -5.89
C SER A 183 -17.25 12.85 -6.84
N VAL A 184 -17.52 11.67 -6.29
CA VAL A 184 -17.70 10.42 -7.04
C VAL A 184 -18.92 10.51 -7.95
N LEU A 185 -20.08 10.93 -7.43
CA LEU A 185 -21.30 11.07 -8.24
C LEU A 185 -21.11 12.02 -9.43
N ARG A 186 -20.47 13.16 -9.23
CA ARG A 186 -20.19 14.14 -10.29
C ARG A 186 -19.21 13.58 -11.31
N GLY A 187 -18.10 12.97 -10.89
CA GLY A 187 -17.12 12.38 -11.80
C GLY A 187 -17.73 11.29 -12.67
N VAL A 188 -18.46 10.35 -12.08
CA VAL A 188 -19.17 9.27 -12.80
C VAL A 188 -20.20 9.85 -13.75
N SER A 189 -21.03 10.81 -13.31
CA SER A 189 -22.05 11.43 -14.15
C SER A 189 -21.44 12.14 -15.35
N ALA A 190 -20.34 12.89 -15.18
CA ALA A 190 -19.64 13.57 -16.26
C ALA A 190 -19.11 12.57 -17.31
N ALA A 191 -18.47 11.50 -16.87
CA ALA A 191 -17.92 10.48 -17.76
C ALA A 191 -19.02 9.72 -18.52
N VAL A 192 -20.11 9.35 -17.85
CA VAL A 192 -21.26 8.67 -18.47
C VAL A 192 -21.93 9.58 -19.49
N LEU A 193 -22.21 10.84 -19.14
CA LEU A 193 -22.80 11.82 -20.07
C LEU A 193 -21.91 12.03 -21.30
N TYR A 194 -20.58 12.10 -21.11
CA TYR A 194 -19.64 12.20 -22.22
C TYR A 194 -19.71 10.97 -23.15
N CYS A 195 -19.75 9.77 -22.61
CA CYS A 195 -19.92 8.54 -23.40
C CYS A 195 -21.24 8.53 -24.17
N VAL A 196 -22.35 8.94 -23.54
CA VAL A 196 -23.66 9.02 -24.18
C VAL A 196 -23.61 10.02 -25.35
N LEU A 197 -23.03 11.20 -25.15
CA LEU A 197 -22.86 12.21 -26.21
C LEU A 197 -22.06 11.66 -27.39
N VAL A 198 -20.93 10.97 -27.13
CA VAL A 198 -20.12 10.35 -28.17
C VAL A 198 -20.88 9.23 -28.90
N CYS A 199 -21.71 8.45 -28.22
CA CYS A 199 -22.53 7.41 -28.82
C CYS A 199 -23.65 7.99 -29.72
N LEU A 200 -24.18 9.16 -29.38
CA LEU A 200 -25.20 9.84 -30.17
C LEU A 200 -24.64 10.55 -31.41
N MET A 201 -23.31 10.72 -31.50
CA MET A 201 -22.71 11.26 -32.73
C MET A 201 -22.94 10.31 -33.90
N GLN A 202 -23.67 10.78 -34.90
CA GLN A 202 -23.92 10.03 -36.15
C GLN A 202 -22.66 10.04 -37.01
N ARG A 203 -21.82 9.04 -36.89
CA ARG A 203 -20.63 8.88 -37.71
C ARG A 203 -20.82 7.74 -38.71
N ARG A 204 -20.76 8.07 -40.01
CA ARG A 204 -20.90 7.08 -41.10
C ARG A 204 -19.63 6.85 -41.89
N TRP A 205 -18.52 7.51 -41.60
CA TRP A 205 -17.27 7.31 -42.31
C TRP A 205 -16.30 6.39 -41.59
N LYS A 206 -15.51 5.70 -42.35
CA LYS A 206 -14.33 4.96 -41.87
C LYS A 206 -13.12 5.75 -42.33
N LEU A 207 -12.16 5.99 -41.45
CA LEU A 207 -10.93 6.74 -41.74
C LEU A 207 -10.14 6.11 -42.89
N PHE A 208 -10.11 4.78 -42.93
CA PHE A 208 -9.60 3.97 -44.01
C PHE A 208 -10.57 2.80 -44.23
N ASP A 209 -10.84 2.47 -45.49
CA ASP A 209 -11.70 1.31 -45.79
C ASP A 209 -11.04 0.00 -45.39
N ARG A 210 -9.73 -0.06 -45.44
CA ARG A 210 -8.94 -1.25 -45.11
C ARG A 210 -8.66 -1.33 -43.60
N TRP A 211 -9.12 -2.38 -42.95
CA TRP A 211 -8.99 -2.57 -41.49
C TRP A 211 -7.53 -2.62 -41.00
N TYR A 212 -6.63 -3.18 -41.81
CA TYR A 212 -5.21 -3.27 -41.47
C TYR A 212 -4.50 -1.90 -41.46
N VAL A 213 -4.90 -0.97 -42.32
CA VAL A 213 -4.35 0.40 -42.32
C VAL A 213 -4.75 1.12 -41.02
N ARG A 214 -6.02 0.98 -40.61
CA ARG A 214 -6.48 1.56 -39.35
C ARG A 214 -5.71 1.02 -38.14
N ARG A 215 -5.51 -0.30 -38.10
CA ARG A 215 -4.72 -0.92 -37.01
C ARG A 215 -3.26 -0.53 -37.06
N GLY A 216 -2.65 -0.43 -38.24
CA GLY A 216 -1.28 0.05 -38.42
C GLY A 216 -1.09 1.48 -37.88
N CYS A 217 -1.99 2.41 -38.24
CA CYS A 217 -1.97 3.78 -37.71
C CYS A 217 -2.15 3.81 -36.17
N SER A 218 -3.07 3.00 -35.63
CA SER A 218 -3.27 2.93 -34.17
C SER A 218 -2.05 2.36 -33.46
N LEU A 219 -1.40 1.36 -34.06
CA LEU A 219 -0.17 0.79 -33.51
C LEU A 219 0.94 1.83 -33.44
N ILE A 220 1.09 2.65 -34.49
CA ILE A 220 2.08 3.75 -34.51
C ILE A 220 1.77 4.75 -33.40
N VAL A 221 0.50 5.14 -33.21
CA VAL A 221 0.11 6.06 -32.13
C VAL A 221 0.38 5.47 -30.76
N VAL A 222 0.07 4.19 -30.55
CA VAL A 222 0.39 3.47 -29.30
C VAL A 222 1.89 3.43 -29.07
N ALA A 223 2.69 3.11 -30.08
CA ALA A 223 4.14 3.08 -29.99
C ALA A 223 4.74 4.46 -29.68
N LEU A 224 4.24 5.51 -30.33
CA LEU A 224 4.66 6.90 -30.05
C LEU A 224 4.27 7.35 -28.66
N ALA A 225 3.04 7.01 -28.20
CA ALA A 225 2.60 7.30 -26.84
C ALA A 225 3.44 6.54 -25.80
N ALA A 226 3.71 5.26 -26.04
CA ALA A 226 4.59 4.45 -25.18
C ALA A 226 6.02 5.02 -25.13
N TYR A 227 6.57 5.43 -26.27
CA TYR A 227 7.88 6.08 -26.35
C TYR A 227 7.89 7.41 -25.57
N ALA A 228 6.90 8.27 -25.77
CA ALA A 228 6.79 9.55 -25.06
C ALA A 228 6.60 9.38 -23.56
N VAL A 229 5.81 8.38 -23.14
CA VAL A 229 5.61 7.99 -21.75
C VAL A 229 6.90 7.44 -21.14
N HIS A 230 7.62 6.59 -21.86
CA HIS A 230 8.86 6.00 -21.40
C HIS A 230 9.99 7.04 -21.25
N TYR A 231 10.29 7.79 -22.29
CA TYR A 231 11.41 8.73 -22.31
C TYR A 231 11.03 10.14 -21.83
N GLY A 232 9.84 10.60 -22.15
CA GLY A 232 9.39 11.96 -21.81
C GLY A 232 8.89 12.11 -20.36
N LEU A 233 8.28 11.05 -19.82
CA LEU A 233 7.72 11.05 -18.46
C LEU A 233 8.55 10.22 -17.46
N GLY A 234 9.61 9.52 -17.92
CA GLY A 234 10.49 8.76 -17.02
C GLY A 234 9.79 7.65 -16.23
N ILE A 235 8.77 6.99 -16.83
CA ILE A 235 8.03 5.91 -16.17
C ILE A 235 8.94 4.74 -15.80
N THR A 236 9.94 4.45 -16.61
CA THR A 236 10.93 3.39 -16.36
C THR A 236 12.25 3.99 -15.87
N GLY A 237 12.24 4.59 -14.70
CA GLY A 237 13.48 5.03 -14.04
C GLY A 237 14.22 3.86 -13.39
N THR A 238 15.53 4.02 -13.16
CA THR A 238 16.40 3.03 -12.52
C THR A 238 16.27 2.99 -10.99
N GLY A 239 15.52 3.90 -10.37
CA GLY A 239 15.31 3.91 -8.92
C GLY A 239 14.48 2.71 -8.46
N ILE A 240 14.92 2.04 -7.39
CA ILE A 240 14.25 0.88 -6.82
C ILE A 240 12.90 1.29 -6.25
N ASN A 241 12.88 2.43 -5.58
CA ASN A 241 11.70 2.98 -4.97
C ASN A 241 11.33 4.32 -5.60
N PHE A 242 10.05 4.54 -5.71
CA PHE A 242 9.49 5.80 -6.12
C PHE A 242 8.49 6.23 -5.05
N TRP A 243 8.88 7.21 -4.26
CA TRP A 243 7.98 7.85 -3.35
C TRP A 243 7.75 9.29 -3.76
N ALA A 244 6.54 9.58 -4.15
CA ALA A 244 6.07 10.94 -4.31
C ALA A 244 4.66 10.98 -3.74
N SER A 245 4.31 12.08 -3.12
CA SER A 245 2.93 12.35 -2.79
C SER A 245 2.10 12.17 -4.07
N SER A 246 1.10 11.31 -4.04
CA SER A 246 0.15 11.13 -5.15
C SER A 246 -0.48 12.48 -5.56
N ARG A 247 -0.55 13.43 -4.61
CA ARG A 247 -1.05 14.79 -4.86
C ARG A 247 -0.21 15.59 -5.85
N SER A 248 1.07 15.24 -6.04
CA SER A 248 1.97 15.91 -6.99
C SER A 248 1.90 15.36 -8.42
N TYR A 249 1.25 14.23 -8.62
CA TYR A 249 1.14 13.55 -9.91
C TYR A 249 -0.30 13.26 -10.28
N SER A 250 -0.56 13.01 -11.58
CA SER A 250 -1.80 12.40 -12.02
C SER A 250 -1.88 10.96 -11.54
N GLU A 251 -3.03 10.53 -11.02
CA GLU A 251 -3.22 9.19 -10.43
C GLU A 251 -2.90 8.07 -11.42
N PHE A 252 -3.36 8.17 -12.65
CA PHE A 252 -3.06 7.15 -13.66
C PHE A 252 -1.59 7.13 -14.09
N TYR A 253 -0.93 8.30 -14.15
CA TYR A 253 0.51 8.36 -14.39
C TYR A 253 1.29 7.74 -13.23
N TYR A 254 0.88 8.03 -11.97
CA TYR A 254 1.48 7.43 -10.78
C TYR A 254 1.37 5.90 -10.80
N PHE A 255 0.16 5.38 -11.08
CA PHE A 255 -0.07 3.94 -11.23
C PHE A 255 0.88 3.30 -12.28
N LEU A 256 0.96 3.90 -13.48
CA LEU A 256 1.84 3.39 -14.54
C LEU A 256 3.33 3.47 -14.16
N ARG A 257 3.72 4.51 -13.44
CA ARG A 257 5.10 4.69 -12.97
C ARG A 257 5.47 3.64 -11.93
N CYS A 258 4.61 3.37 -10.97
CA CYS A 258 4.78 2.29 -10.00
C CYS A 258 4.83 0.93 -10.70
N ALA A 259 3.94 0.69 -11.66
CA ALA A 259 3.93 -0.54 -12.44
C ALA A 259 5.23 -0.74 -13.25
N GLY A 260 5.74 0.32 -13.88
CA GLY A 260 7.00 0.29 -14.64
C GLY A 260 8.23 -0.01 -13.76
N ARG A 261 8.15 0.31 -12.48
CA ARG A 261 9.21 0.07 -11.49
C ARG A 261 9.04 -1.22 -10.69
N SER A 262 8.02 -2.00 -10.97
CA SER A 262 7.77 -3.30 -10.30
C SER A 262 8.77 -4.39 -10.69
N ILE A 263 9.64 -4.15 -11.67
CA ILE A 263 10.68 -5.10 -12.09
C ILE A 263 11.96 -4.84 -11.30
N VAL A 264 12.24 -5.73 -10.34
CA VAL A 264 13.48 -5.68 -9.55
C VAL A 264 14.64 -6.22 -10.40
N ARG A 265 15.71 -5.45 -10.48
CA ARG A 265 16.94 -5.85 -11.18
C ARG A 265 18.02 -6.24 -10.19
N ALA A 266 18.89 -7.15 -10.61
CA ALA A 266 20.06 -7.51 -9.82
C ALA A 266 20.88 -6.24 -9.47
N PRO A 267 21.37 -6.13 -8.23
CA PRO A 267 22.28 -5.05 -7.84
C PRO A 267 23.53 -5.01 -8.72
N GLU A 268 24.15 -3.85 -8.83
CA GLU A 268 25.44 -3.73 -9.52
C GLU A 268 26.49 -4.59 -8.83
N GLY A 269 27.28 -5.33 -9.60
CA GLY A 269 28.29 -6.26 -9.04
C GLY A 269 27.73 -7.58 -8.49
N TYR A 270 26.41 -7.81 -8.54
CA TYR A 270 25.82 -9.07 -8.07
C TYR A 270 26.35 -10.30 -8.84
N SER A 271 26.91 -11.28 -8.14
CA SER A 271 27.43 -12.52 -8.71
C SER A 271 27.33 -13.68 -7.71
N ALA A 272 27.45 -14.91 -8.21
CA ALA A 272 27.49 -16.08 -7.35
C ALA A 272 28.78 -16.11 -6.49
N ASP A 273 29.91 -15.71 -7.07
CA ASP A 273 31.20 -15.64 -6.36
C ASP A 273 31.14 -14.57 -5.25
N GLY A 274 30.47 -13.42 -5.51
CA GLY A 274 30.25 -12.39 -4.49
C GLY A 274 29.40 -12.90 -3.32
N LEU A 275 28.37 -13.69 -3.60
CA LEU A 275 27.57 -14.32 -2.54
C LEU A 275 28.38 -15.34 -1.71
N GLN A 276 29.24 -16.12 -2.38
CA GLN A 276 30.13 -17.05 -1.70
C GLN A 276 31.11 -16.31 -0.76
N THR A 277 31.69 -15.20 -1.22
CA THR A 277 32.53 -14.33 -0.40
C THR A 277 31.76 -13.82 0.83
N LEU A 278 30.52 -13.33 0.64
CA LEU A 278 29.69 -12.89 1.78
C LEU A 278 29.44 -14.01 2.79
N ALA A 279 29.18 -15.23 2.31
CA ALA A 279 28.98 -16.38 3.21
C ALA A 279 30.27 -16.84 3.92
N GLU A 280 31.45 -16.51 3.40
CA GLU A 280 32.73 -16.73 4.04
C GLU A 280 33.06 -15.63 5.05
N ASP A 281 32.72 -14.38 4.75
CA ASP A 281 32.98 -13.22 5.61
C ASP A 281 32.03 -13.15 6.82
N TYR A 282 30.75 -13.48 6.61
CA TYR A 282 29.71 -13.46 7.64
C TYR A 282 29.31 -14.90 8.00
N LYS A 283 29.79 -15.38 9.12
CA LYS A 283 29.47 -16.71 9.64
C LYS A 283 28.54 -16.57 10.85
N GLY A 284 27.60 -17.49 10.96
CA GLY A 284 26.75 -17.56 12.12
C GLY A 284 27.52 -17.81 13.42
N GLU A 285 27.02 -17.30 14.51
CA GLU A 285 27.59 -17.47 15.85
C GLU A 285 26.77 -18.49 16.65
N GLN A 286 27.46 -19.34 17.39
CA GLN A 286 26.81 -20.30 18.27
C GLN A 286 26.39 -19.64 19.57
N GLY A 287 25.09 -19.62 19.82
CA GLY A 287 24.53 -19.13 21.07
C GLY A 287 24.71 -20.11 22.23
N THR A 288 24.48 -19.60 23.42
CA THR A 288 24.54 -20.39 24.68
C THR A 288 23.15 -20.70 25.22
N LYS A 289 22.11 -20.17 24.61
CA LYS A 289 20.72 -20.24 25.06
C LYS A 289 19.77 -20.74 23.95
N THR A 290 18.78 -21.50 24.37
CA THR A 290 17.66 -21.97 23.53
C THR A 290 16.33 -21.73 24.27
N PRO A 291 15.98 -20.47 24.56
CA PRO A 291 14.75 -20.14 25.31
C PRO A 291 13.50 -20.43 24.49
N ASN A 292 12.37 -20.51 25.14
CA ASN A 292 11.10 -20.33 24.42
C ASN A 292 11.01 -18.88 23.94
N ILE A 293 10.61 -18.66 22.69
CA ILE A 293 10.54 -17.33 22.08
C ILE A 293 9.09 -17.10 21.66
N ILE A 294 8.45 -16.13 22.26
CA ILE A 294 7.09 -15.71 21.93
C ILE A 294 7.17 -14.32 21.30
N VAL A 295 6.72 -14.22 20.07
CA VAL A 295 6.70 -12.96 19.32
C VAL A 295 5.27 -12.51 19.15
N ILE A 296 4.99 -11.28 19.54
CA ILE A 296 3.69 -10.64 19.39
C ILE A 296 3.86 -9.42 18.51
N MET A 297 3.35 -9.51 17.30
CA MET A 297 3.14 -8.37 16.44
C MET A 297 1.71 -7.87 16.65
N ASN A 298 1.59 -6.82 17.45
CA ASN A 298 0.29 -6.31 17.87
C ASN A 298 -0.26 -5.32 16.83
N GLU A 299 -1.43 -5.64 16.31
CA GLU A 299 -2.14 -4.87 15.27
C GLU A 299 -2.28 -3.40 15.67
N SER A 300 -1.79 -2.51 14.82
CA SER A 300 -1.88 -1.05 14.95
C SER A 300 -1.38 -0.49 16.30
N PHE A 301 -0.59 -1.24 17.08
CA PHE A 301 -0.12 -0.78 18.39
C PHE A 301 0.96 0.27 18.23
N SER A 302 0.68 1.48 18.65
CA SER A 302 1.65 2.58 18.54
C SER A 302 1.44 3.64 19.60
N ASP A 303 2.53 4.33 19.93
CA ASP A 303 2.53 5.53 20.75
C ASP A 303 2.39 6.76 19.84
N LEU A 304 1.20 7.38 19.80
CA LEU A 304 0.97 8.57 19.00
C LEU A 304 1.71 9.81 19.52
N GLY A 305 2.19 9.78 20.78
CA GLY A 305 3.03 10.82 21.36
C GLY A 305 4.35 11.05 20.63
N ILE A 306 4.81 10.06 19.84
CA ILE A 306 6.00 10.23 19.00
C ILE A 306 5.79 11.22 17.84
N VAL A 307 4.55 11.46 17.46
CA VAL A 307 4.17 12.39 16.38
C VAL A 307 4.06 13.83 16.89
N GLY A 308 3.51 14.01 18.09
CA GLY A 308 3.33 15.31 18.73
C GLY A 308 2.58 15.17 20.05
N ASP A 309 2.64 16.22 20.85
CA ASP A 309 2.07 16.23 22.20
C ASP A 309 0.53 16.31 22.17
N PHE A 310 -0.09 15.52 23.02
CA PHE A 310 -1.53 15.58 23.32
C PHE A 310 -1.79 15.08 24.74
N GLU A 311 -2.93 15.44 25.30
CA GLU A 311 -3.30 15.04 26.64
C GLU A 311 -4.47 14.06 26.63
N THR A 312 -4.44 13.10 27.57
CA THR A 312 -5.51 12.14 27.82
C THR A 312 -5.90 12.13 29.28
N ASN A 313 -7.11 11.62 29.59
CA ASN A 313 -7.58 11.50 30.96
C ASN A 313 -6.73 10.55 31.83
N GLU A 314 -6.13 9.53 31.21
CA GLU A 314 -5.22 8.55 31.83
C GLU A 314 -4.16 8.13 30.80
N ASP A 315 -3.04 7.60 31.26
CA ASP A 315 -2.03 7.00 30.37
C ASP A 315 -2.65 5.82 29.60
N TYR A 316 -2.54 5.83 28.27
CA TYR A 316 -3.17 4.84 27.40
C TYR A 316 -2.33 3.57 27.22
N MET A 317 -1.06 3.53 27.64
CA MET A 317 -0.21 2.34 27.62
C MET A 317 0.80 2.32 28.79
N PRO A 318 0.31 2.38 30.03
CA PRO A 318 1.16 2.58 31.21
C PRO A 318 2.13 1.46 31.44
N PHE A 319 1.81 0.22 31.05
CA PHE A 319 2.73 -0.90 31.19
C PHE A 319 3.91 -0.76 30.23
N VAL A 320 3.67 -0.54 28.93
CA VAL A 320 4.75 -0.35 27.94
C VAL A 320 5.56 0.90 28.27
N HIS A 321 4.95 2.01 28.67
CA HIS A 321 5.68 3.18 29.16
C HIS A 321 6.54 2.89 30.40
N SER A 322 6.12 1.96 31.26
CA SER A 322 6.93 1.53 32.40
C SER A 322 8.14 0.71 31.95
N MET A 323 7.98 -0.16 30.94
CA MET A 323 9.07 -0.94 30.36
C MET A 323 10.12 -0.02 29.74
N GLN A 324 9.70 1.01 29.02
CA GLN A 324 10.58 2.01 28.38
C GLN A 324 11.42 2.82 29.38
N LYS A 325 11.04 2.85 30.67
CA LYS A 325 11.83 3.50 31.75
C LYS A 325 13.01 2.65 32.26
N GLY A 326 13.24 1.48 31.70
CA GLY A 326 14.38 0.63 32.04
C GLY A 326 14.07 -0.41 33.09
N GLN A 327 13.23 -1.38 32.77
CA GLN A 327 12.98 -2.55 33.59
C GLN A 327 14.13 -3.56 33.46
N LYS A 328 14.33 -4.41 34.52
CA LYS A 328 15.31 -5.48 34.47
C LYS A 328 15.00 -6.49 33.38
N ASN A 329 16.03 -7.01 32.72
CA ASN A 329 15.92 -7.99 31.65
C ASN A 329 15.00 -7.51 30.51
N THR A 330 15.08 -6.23 30.17
CA THR A 330 14.22 -5.62 29.17
C THR A 330 15.02 -4.69 28.27
N ILE A 331 14.84 -4.87 26.97
CA ILE A 331 15.37 -3.97 25.93
C ILE A 331 14.18 -3.30 25.26
N THR A 332 14.19 -1.97 25.19
CA THR A 332 13.06 -1.20 24.63
C THR A 332 13.54 -0.17 23.63
N GLY A 333 12.68 0.17 22.69
CA GLY A 333 12.98 1.19 21.71
C GLY A 333 11.86 1.48 20.73
N ASN A 334 12.25 2.13 19.65
CA ASN A 334 11.42 2.51 18.52
C ASN A 334 11.75 1.66 17.31
N LEU A 335 10.73 1.10 16.70
CA LEU A 335 10.81 0.27 15.50
C LEU A 335 10.35 1.08 14.29
N LEU A 336 11.23 1.32 13.33
CA LEU A 336 10.87 1.89 12.05
C LEU A 336 10.28 0.79 11.15
N VAL A 337 9.03 0.96 10.75
CA VAL A 337 8.30 0.05 9.85
C VAL A 337 8.11 0.65 8.47
N SER A 338 7.72 -0.17 7.49
CA SER A 338 7.58 0.24 6.09
C SER A 338 6.15 0.59 5.69
N THR A 339 5.19 0.52 6.61
CA THR A 339 3.76 0.68 6.34
C THR A 339 3.07 1.59 7.34
N PHE A 340 1.94 2.18 6.91
CA PHE A 340 1.09 3.06 7.71
C PHE A 340 -0.38 2.73 7.47
N GLY A 341 -1.15 2.57 8.54
CA GLY A 341 -2.60 2.40 8.48
C GLY A 341 -3.06 1.10 7.82
N GLY A 342 -2.17 0.12 7.70
CA GLY A 342 -2.40 -1.17 7.07
C GLY A 342 -1.15 -1.71 6.37
N GLY A 343 -1.23 -2.92 5.82
CA GLY A 343 -0.07 -3.57 5.21
C GLY A 343 0.73 -4.45 6.18
N THR A 344 0.08 -4.93 7.23
CA THR A 344 0.60 -5.82 8.29
C THR A 344 1.57 -6.88 7.76
N ALA A 345 1.22 -7.55 6.64
CA ALA A 345 2.05 -8.58 6.02
C ALA A 345 3.44 -8.10 5.57
N ASN A 346 3.66 -6.80 5.39
CA ASN A 346 4.97 -6.27 5.04
C ASN A 346 5.89 -6.22 6.28
N THR A 347 5.36 -5.84 7.44
CA THR A 347 6.09 -5.88 8.71
C THR A 347 6.35 -7.33 9.15
N GLU A 348 5.38 -8.25 8.96
CA GLU A 348 5.60 -9.70 9.13
C GLU A 348 6.76 -10.19 8.27
N PHE A 349 6.77 -9.81 6.99
CA PHE A 349 7.82 -10.21 6.05
C PHE A 349 9.19 -9.68 6.48
N GLU A 350 9.29 -8.39 6.84
CA GLU A 350 10.55 -7.80 7.32
C GLU A 350 11.09 -8.53 8.56
N PHE A 351 10.22 -8.87 9.51
CA PHE A 351 10.63 -9.58 10.71
C PHE A 351 11.01 -11.05 10.45
N LEU A 352 10.16 -11.80 9.73
CA LEU A 352 10.35 -13.26 9.56
C LEU A 352 11.39 -13.62 8.51
N ALA A 353 11.45 -12.89 7.39
CA ALA A 353 12.42 -13.14 6.32
C ALA A 353 13.76 -12.44 6.57
N GLY A 354 13.77 -11.39 7.40
CA GLY A 354 14.94 -10.52 7.59
C GLY A 354 15.28 -9.68 6.35
N ASP A 355 14.39 -9.59 5.39
CA ASP A 355 14.51 -8.77 4.18
C ASP A 355 13.84 -7.42 4.38
N THR A 356 14.34 -6.35 3.77
CA THR A 356 13.72 -5.03 3.89
C THR A 356 12.82 -4.68 2.71
N MET A 357 11.73 -4.00 2.98
CA MET A 357 10.88 -3.39 1.95
C MET A 357 11.61 -2.30 1.15
N ALA A 358 12.72 -1.76 1.67
CA ALA A 358 13.50 -0.71 1.00
C ALA A 358 14.07 -1.15 -0.36
N PHE A 359 14.41 -2.42 -0.53
CA PHE A 359 14.96 -2.98 -1.77
C PHE A 359 13.89 -3.53 -2.71
N LEU A 360 12.62 -3.41 -2.33
CA LEU A 360 11.48 -3.87 -3.11
C LEU A 360 10.72 -2.71 -3.75
N PRO A 361 9.95 -2.95 -4.81
CA PRO A 361 9.10 -1.92 -5.40
C PRO A 361 8.13 -1.32 -4.38
N PHE A 362 8.02 0.00 -4.39
CA PHE A 362 7.11 0.70 -3.49
C PHE A 362 5.67 0.17 -3.62
N GLY A 363 5.04 -0.06 -2.48
CA GLY A 363 3.67 -0.55 -2.38
C GLY A 363 3.48 -2.02 -2.77
N CYS A 364 4.55 -2.80 -2.97
CA CYS A 364 4.40 -4.24 -3.15
C CYS A 364 4.01 -4.93 -1.85
N SER A 365 3.43 -6.12 -1.97
CA SER A 365 3.20 -7.06 -0.89
C SER A 365 3.99 -8.32 -1.18
N PRO A 366 5.10 -8.59 -0.49
CA PRO A 366 5.93 -9.77 -0.73
C PRO A 366 5.14 -11.08 -0.57
N TYR A 367 4.25 -11.16 0.41
CA TYR A 367 3.38 -12.31 0.64
C TYR A 367 2.52 -12.66 -0.58
N GLN A 368 2.04 -11.65 -1.29
CA GLN A 368 1.23 -11.83 -2.49
C GLN A 368 2.07 -12.06 -3.76
N MET A 369 3.26 -11.46 -3.83
CA MET A 369 4.02 -11.37 -5.08
C MET A 369 5.21 -12.31 -5.13
N TYR A 370 5.95 -12.48 -4.04
CA TYR A 370 7.28 -13.08 -4.06
C TYR A 370 7.41 -14.38 -3.26
N VAL A 371 6.74 -14.52 -2.13
CA VAL A 371 6.79 -15.76 -1.33
C VAL A 371 5.87 -16.82 -1.95
N LYS A 372 6.42 -17.62 -2.85
CA LYS A 372 5.69 -18.64 -3.62
C LYS A 372 6.12 -20.08 -3.34
N SER A 373 7.26 -20.25 -2.71
CA SER A 373 7.86 -21.54 -2.39
C SER A 373 8.73 -21.37 -1.15
N GLU A 374 9.34 -22.43 -0.68
CA GLU A 374 10.29 -22.43 0.42
C GLU A 374 11.30 -21.28 0.31
N MET A 375 11.42 -20.53 1.38
CA MET A 375 12.25 -19.33 1.48
C MET A 375 12.96 -19.30 2.84
N PRO A 376 14.26 -18.96 2.90
CA PRO A 376 14.96 -18.76 4.15
C PRO A 376 14.21 -17.79 5.08
N SER A 377 14.17 -18.12 6.36
CA SER A 377 13.41 -17.35 7.35
C SER A 377 13.94 -17.61 8.76
N LEU A 378 13.59 -16.74 9.70
CA LEU A 378 13.78 -16.98 11.14
C LEU A 378 13.19 -18.35 11.56
N VAL A 379 12.01 -18.69 11.01
CA VAL A 379 11.31 -19.94 11.34
C VAL A 379 12.15 -21.15 10.95
N GLY A 380 12.63 -21.23 9.71
CA GLY A 380 13.49 -22.32 9.25
C GLY A 380 14.82 -22.40 10.02
N ALA A 381 15.38 -21.26 10.44
CA ALA A 381 16.58 -21.24 11.29
C ALA A 381 16.32 -21.79 12.71
N LEU A 382 15.15 -21.55 13.28
CA LEU A 382 14.75 -22.09 14.57
C LEU A 382 14.30 -23.56 14.47
N GLU A 383 13.60 -23.96 13.39
CA GLU A 383 13.28 -25.36 13.12
C GLU A 383 14.55 -26.23 13.04
N ALA A 384 15.59 -25.74 12.38
CA ALA A 384 16.89 -26.42 12.31
C ALA A 384 17.55 -26.61 13.71
N GLN A 385 17.16 -25.82 14.71
CA GLN A 385 17.55 -25.96 16.11
C GLN A 385 16.54 -26.74 16.97
N ASN A 386 15.61 -27.48 16.32
CA ASN A 386 14.60 -28.31 16.96
C ASN A 386 13.51 -27.53 17.75
N TYR A 387 13.25 -26.27 17.41
CA TYR A 387 12.09 -25.56 17.96
C TYR A 387 10.79 -26.14 17.38
N GLN A 388 9.76 -26.27 18.21
CA GLN A 388 8.39 -26.35 17.72
C GLN A 388 7.94 -24.95 17.29
N THR A 389 7.47 -24.80 16.06
CA THR A 389 7.15 -23.50 15.48
C THR A 389 5.65 -23.34 15.21
N VAL A 390 5.04 -22.32 15.79
CA VAL A 390 3.60 -22.05 15.66
C VAL A 390 3.35 -20.63 15.16
N ALA A 391 2.57 -20.49 14.08
CA ALA A 391 2.04 -19.20 13.66
C ALA A 391 0.59 -19.06 14.16
N MET A 392 0.25 -17.92 14.72
CA MET A 392 -1.10 -17.64 15.19
C MET A 392 -1.61 -16.30 14.64
N HIS A 393 -2.86 -16.30 14.16
CA HIS A 393 -3.57 -15.10 13.73
C HIS A 393 -5.07 -15.26 14.03
N PRO A 394 -5.61 -14.61 15.07
CA PRO A 394 -6.99 -14.77 15.50
C PRO A 394 -8.01 -14.11 14.56
N TYR A 395 -7.86 -14.39 13.26
CA TYR A 395 -8.73 -13.90 12.18
C TYR A 395 -8.76 -14.89 11.00
N LEU A 396 -9.40 -14.49 9.88
CA LEU A 396 -9.56 -15.33 8.70
C LEU A 396 -8.20 -15.71 8.07
N SER A 397 -7.99 -17.00 7.86
CA SER A 397 -6.78 -17.54 7.21
C SER A 397 -6.57 -17.02 5.78
N THR A 398 -7.65 -16.60 5.10
CA THR A 398 -7.60 -16.15 3.71
C THR A 398 -6.93 -14.79 3.49
N SER A 399 -6.63 -14.06 4.57
CA SER A 399 -5.99 -12.75 4.49
C SER A 399 -4.49 -12.88 4.19
N TRP A 400 -3.98 -12.07 3.26
CA TRP A 400 -2.56 -11.97 2.89
C TRP A 400 -1.90 -13.26 2.39
N ASN A 401 -2.67 -14.31 2.03
CA ASN A 401 -2.13 -15.61 1.62
C ASN A 401 -1.28 -16.28 2.72
N ARG A 402 -1.52 -15.97 3.99
CA ARG A 402 -0.75 -16.47 5.14
C ARG A 402 -0.56 -18.00 5.16
N PRO A 403 -1.57 -18.86 4.91
CA PRO A 403 -1.36 -20.29 4.96
C PRO A 403 -0.24 -20.79 4.05
N GLN A 404 -0.17 -20.27 2.83
CA GLN A 404 0.90 -20.61 1.89
C GLN A 404 2.24 -20.02 2.30
N VAL A 405 2.24 -18.79 2.80
CA VAL A 405 3.46 -18.07 3.20
C VAL A 405 4.06 -18.70 4.44
N TYR A 406 3.28 -18.99 5.46
CA TYR A 406 3.74 -19.62 6.69
C TYR A 406 4.26 -21.04 6.44
N GLN A 407 3.62 -21.79 5.54
CA GLN A 407 4.15 -23.06 5.06
C GLN A 407 5.51 -22.86 4.35
N SER A 408 5.65 -21.80 3.54
CA SER A 408 6.90 -21.50 2.83
C SER A 408 8.05 -21.06 3.76
N PHE A 409 7.73 -20.51 4.92
CA PHE A 409 8.68 -20.16 5.96
C PHE A 409 9.06 -21.32 6.89
N GLY A 410 8.27 -22.40 6.91
CA GLY A 410 8.59 -23.61 7.68
C GLY A 410 7.84 -23.73 9.01
N PHE A 411 6.72 -23.03 9.24
CA PHE A 411 5.94 -23.24 10.46
C PHE A 411 5.32 -24.65 10.51
N ASP A 412 5.48 -25.33 11.64
CA ASP A 412 4.90 -26.65 11.92
C ASP A 412 3.37 -26.61 12.06
N GLU A 413 2.87 -25.56 12.73
CA GLU A 413 1.46 -25.39 13.05
C GLU A 413 0.98 -23.98 12.75
N GLN A 414 -0.29 -23.85 12.35
CA GLN A 414 -0.93 -22.59 12.05
C GLN A 414 -2.30 -22.53 12.74
N CYS A 415 -2.50 -21.55 13.61
CA CYS A 415 -3.73 -21.31 14.35
C CYS A 415 -4.42 -20.04 13.83
N TYR A 416 -5.66 -20.19 13.37
CA TYR A 416 -6.49 -19.08 12.91
C TYR A 416 -7.75 -18.94 13.78
N GLU A 417 -8.69 -18.07 13.39
CA GLU A 417 -9.91 -17.78 14.15
C GLU A 417 -10.73 -19.05 14.48
N ASP A 418 -10.74 -20.05 13.61
CA ASP A 418 -11.40 -21.34 13.80
C ASP A 418 -10.73 -22.24 14.85
N SER A 419 -9.52 -21.93 15.28
CA SER A 419 -8.82 -22.59 16.39
C SER A 419 -9.25 -22.06 17.77
N PHE A 420 -10.10 -21.01 17.81
CA PHE A 420 -10.62 -20.45 19.04
C PHE A 420 -12.06 -20.93 19.31
N PRO A 421 -12.49 -21.03 20.58
CA PRO A 421 -13.87 -21.34 20.92
C PRO A 421 -14.85 -20.34 20.32
N SER A 422 -16.07 -20.78 20.00
CA SER A 422 -17.11 -19.90 19.42
C SER A 422 -17.54 -18.76 20.35
N ASP A 423 -17.39 -18.93 21.66
CA ASP A 423 -17.69 -17.99 22.73
C ASP A 423 -16.45 -17.23 23.23
N VAL A 424 -15.35 -17.27 22.46
CA VAL A 424 -14.12 -16.54 22.81
C VAL A 424 -14.41 -15.06 23.03
N GLU A 425 -13.71 -14.47 23.98
CA GLU A 425 -13.81 -13.04 24.27
C GLU A 425 -13.48 -12.19 23.04
N ARG A 426 -14.35 -11.22 22.77
CA ARG A 426 -14.20 -10.33 21.61
C ARG A 426 -14.33 -8.87 22.01
N VAL A 427 -13.46 -8.07 21.44
CA VAL A 427 -13.53 -6.61 21.50
C VAL A 427 -13.91 -6.11 20.10
N ARG A 428 -15.03 -5.38 19.99
CA ARG A 428 -15.53 -4.86 18.72
C ARG A 428 -15.61 -5.93 17.61
N GLY A 429 -16.09 -7.14 17.99
CA GLY A 429 -16.29 -8.27 17.08
C GLY A 429 -15.03 -9.06 16.70
N ARG A 430 -13.85 -8.64 17.13
CA ARG A 430 -12.57 -9.34 16.93
C ARG A 430 -12.16 -10.06 18.20
N VAL A 431 -11.44 -11.17 18.08
CA VAL A 431 -10.85 -11.88 19.24
C VAL A 431 -9.99 -10.89 20.00
N SER A 432 -10.18 -10.81 21.33
CA SER A 432 -9.41 -9.89 22.19
C SER A 432 -7.95 -10.33 22.30
N ASP A 433 -7.03 -9.38 22.52
CA ASP A 433 -5.62 -9.71 22.77
C ASP A 433 -5.47 -10.56 24.04
N SER A 434 -6.27 -10.30 25.07
CA SER A 434 -6.33 -11.14 26.27
C SER A 434 -6.68 -12.60 25.93
N ALA A 435 -7.65 -12.83 25.04
CA ALA A 435 -8.01 -14.19 24.61
C ALA A 435 -6.93 -14.82 23.72
N SER A 436 -6.29 -14.04 22.83
CA SER A 436 -5.16 -14.50 22.04
C SER A 436 -4.01 -14.93 22.96
N TYR A 437 -3.67 -14.16 23.97
CA TYR A 437 -2.56 -14.46 24.87
C TYR A 437 -2.86 -15.65 25.80
N LYS A 438 -4.11 -15.86 26.18
CA LYS A 438 -4.53 -17.12 26.85
C LYS A 438 -4.29 -18.34 25.96
N LYS A 439 -4.53 -18.20 24.66
CA LYS A 439 -4.24 -19.25 23.69
C LYS A 439 -2.72 -19.50 23.54
N ILE A 440 -1.89 -18.46 23.59
CA ILE A 440 -0.41 -18.61 23.65
C ILE A 440 -0.02 -19.46 24.84
N ILE A 441 -0.55 -19.17 26.03
CA ILE A 441 -0.27 -19.92 27.26
C ILE A 441 -0.72 -21.39 27.09
N GLU A 442 -1.92 -21.62 26.56
CA GLU A 442 -2.42 -22.98 26.29
C GLU A 442 -1.48 -23.79 25.36
N LEU A 443 -1.03 -23.18 24.26
CA LEU A 443 -0.11 -23.79 23.31
C LEU A 443 1.24 -24.09 23.96
N TYR A 444 1.78 -23.14 24.74
CA TYR A 444 3.01 -23.33 25.50
C TYR A 444 2.90 -24.49 26.52
N GLU A 445 1.81 -24.57 27.27
CA GLU A 445 1.61 -25.63 28.26
C GLU A 445 1.48 -27.03 27.64
N ASN A 446 0.98 -27.10 26.40
CA ASN A 446 0.80 -28.33 25.64
C ASN A 446 2.00 -28.74 24.77
N LYS A 447 3.05 -27.93 24.70
CA LYS A 447 4.25 -28.26 23.92
C LYS A 447 4.94 -29.52 24.43
N PRO A 448 5.69 -30.25 23.59
CA PRO A 448 6.51 -31.38 24.03
C PRO A 448 7.55 -30.95 25.10
N LYS A 449 7.66 -31.73 26.15
CA LYS A 449 8.60 -31.44 27.25
C LYS A 449 10.05 -31.38 26.77
N GLY A 450 10.76 -30.31 27.12
CA GLY A 450 12.17 -30.13 26.80
C GLY A 450 12.44 -29.70 25.35
N GLN A 451 11.40 -29.53 24.51
CA GLN A 451 11.54 -28.93 23.21
C GLN A 451 11.37 -27.41 23.32
N PRO A 452 12.29 -26.59 22.77
CA PRO A 452 12.10 -25.16 22.74
C PRO A 452 10.92 -24.79 21.84
N PHE A 453 10.27 -23.69 22.15
CA PHE A 453 9.01 -23.26 21.52
C PHE A 453 9.17 -21.88 20.88
N PHE A 454 8.76 -21.76 19.63
CA PHE A 454 8.66 -20.49 18.93
C PHE A 454 7.21 -20.27 18.53
N LEU A 455 6.63 -19.16 18.96
CA LEU A 455 5.29 -18.75 18.54
C LEU A 455 5.33 -17.32 18.01
N PHE A 456 4.73 -17.12 16.84
CA PHE A 456 4.53 -15.81 16.22
C PHE A 456 3.03 -15.50 16.14
N ASP A 457 2.58 -14.55 16.96
CA ASP A 457 1.18 -14.09 16.99
C ASP A 457 1.04 -12.74 16.29
N VAL A 458 0.12 -12.67 15.34
CA VAL A 458 -0.31 -11.44 14.67
C VAL A 458 -1.72 -11.12 15.14
N THR A 459 -1.86 -10.20 16.09
CA THR A 459 -3.16 -9.92 16.70
C THR A 459 -4.13 -9.20 15.76
N MET A 460 -5.37 -8.96 16.19
CA MET A 460 -6.40 -8.34 15.34
C MET A 460 -7.28 -7.33 16.09
N GLN A 461 -7.18 -7.25 17.41
CA GLN A 461 -8.09 -6.45 18.25
C GLN A 461 -8.16 -4.99 17.80
N ASN A 462 -7.00 -4.36 17.58
CA ASN A 462 -6.89 -2.92 17.30
C ASN A 462 -7.06 -2.55 15.84
N HIS A 463 -7.42 -3.51 14.98
CA HIS A 463 -7.60 -3.26 13.54
C HIS A 463 -8.59 -2.13 13.26
N GLY A 464 -8.27 -1.28 12.29
CA GLY A 464 -8.98 -0.07 11.92
C GLY A 464 -10.50 -0.19 11.73
N GLY A 465 -11.14 0.96 11.54
CA GLY A 465 -12.59 1.13 11.62
C GLY A 465 -12.99 1.57 13.03
N TYR A 466 -12.42 2.70 13.50
CA TYR A 466 -12.56 3.16 14.90
C TYR A 466 -13.87 3.92 15.17
N GLU A 467 -14.82 3.89 14.24
CA GLU A 467 -16.14 4.48 14.45
C GLU A 467 -16.89 3.79 15.59
N ARG A 468 -17.53 4.56 16.45
CA ARG A 468 -18.33 4.05 17.57
C ARG A 468 -19.62 3.35 17.11
N GLU A 469 -20.11 3.76 15.94
CA GLU A 469 -21.29 3.18 15.33
C GLU A 469 -21.09 1.69 15.05
N GLY A 470 -22.06 0.87 15.45
CA GLY A 470 -21.97 -0.60 15.34
C GLY A 470 -21.36 -1.33 16.54
N TYR A 471 -20.69 -0.62 17.46
CA TYR A 471 -20.08 -1.21 18.66
C TYR A 471 -20.46 -0.47 19.95
N PRO A 472 -21.74 -0.26 20.23
CA PRO A 472 -22.18 0.57 21.37
C PRO A 472 -21.81 -0.02 22.74
N ALA A 473 -21.47 -1.30 22.81
CA ALA A 473 -21.06 -1.96 24.05
C ALA A 473 -19.57 -1.77 24.39
N PHE A 474 -18.76 -1.24 23.46
CA PHE A 474 -17.35 -0.96 23.74
C PHE A 474 -17.25 0.33 24.56
N GLU A 475 -16.69 0.21 25.77
CA GLU A 475 -16.48 1.34 26.68
C GLU A 475 -15.13 2.00 26.38
N GLU A 476 -15.17 3.26 25.96
CA GLU A 476 -13.97 4.08 25.75
C GLU A 476 -13.43 4.55 27.10
N LYS A 477 -12.39 3.87 27.60
CA LYS A 477 -11.72 4.20 28.86
C LYS A 477 -10.84 5.44 28.72
N ILE A 478 -10.17 5.56 27.58
CA ILE A 478 -9.24 6.66 27.29
C ILE A 478 -9.91 7.69 26.42
N ARG A 479 -9.73 8.96 26.78
CA ARG A 479 -10.28 10.11 26.05
C ARG A 479 -9.25 11.21 25.96
N LEU A 480 -9.22 11.86 24.82
CA LEU A 480 -8.48 13.10 24.63
C LEU A 480 -9.03 14.18 25.56
N THR A 481 -8.14 15.00 26.10
CA THR A 481 -8.46 16.16 26.94
C THR A 481 -7.83 17.43 26.37
N GLY A 482 -7.98 18.56 27.06
CA GLY A 482 -7.43 19.83 26.61
C GLY A 482 -8.02 20.31 25.28
N GLU A 483 -7.17 20.73 24.36
CA GLU A 483 -7.61 21.27 23.06
C GLU A 483 -8.28 20.26 22.13
N TYR A 484 -8.07 18.97 22.36
CA TYR A 484 -8.64 17.88 21.54
C TYR A 484 -9.91 17.27 22.12
N GLU A 485 -10.36 17.71 23.29
CA GLU A 485 -11.52 17.13 24.00
C GLU A 485 -12.77 17.09 23.10
N GLY A 486 -13.30 15.88 22.89
CA GLY A 486 -14.52 15.64 22.11
C GLY A 486 -14.42 15.88 20.61
N ARG A 487 -13.23 16.17 20.06
CA ARG A 487 -13.04 16.49 18.63
C ARG A 487 -12.76 15.26 17.78
N TYR A 488 -12.11 14.26 18.32
CA TYR A 488 -11.62 13.08 17.58
C TYR A 488 -12.03 11.78 18.29
N GLN A 489 -13.30 11.46 18.26
CA GLN A 489 -13.85 10.25 18.89
C GLN A 489 -13.19 8.95 18.41
N GLN A 490 -12.77 8.88 17.14
CA GLN A 490 -12.03 7.72 16.61
C GLN A 490 -10.66 7.54 17.28
N VAL A 491 -10.03 8.62 17.71
CA VAL A 491 -8.78 8.56 18.49
C VAL A 491 -9.04 8.05 19.90
N ASP A 492 -10.12 8.49 20.55
CA ASP A 492 -10.54 7.99 21.86
C ASP A 492 -10.78 6.47 21.83
N THR A 493 -11.49 6.00 20.79
CA THR A 493 -11.70 4.56 20.57
C THR A 493 -10.36 3.83 20.38
N TYR A 494 -9.48 4.35 19.52
CA TYR A 494 -8.17 3.74 19.26
C TYR A 494 -7.31 3.66 20.53
N LEU A 495 -7.15 4.75 21.27
CA LEU A 495 -6.35 4.78 22.51
C LEU A 495 -6.92 3.84 23.58
N SER A 496 -8.25 3.69 23.62
CA SER A 496 -8.91 2.72 24.52
C SER A 496 -8.62 1.27 24.12
N LEU A 497 -8.48 0.98 22.81
CA LEU A 497 -8.05 -0.34 22.33
C LEU A 497 -6.59 -0.61 22.69
N VAL A 498 -5.69 0.36 22.48
CA VAL A 498 -4.29 0.28 22.91
C VAL A 498 -4.18 -0.03 24.40
N ARG A 499 -5.02 0.61 25.22
CA ARG A 499 -5.08 0.33 26.67
C ARG A 499 -5.45 -1.13 26.96
N CYS A 500 -6.41 -1.71 26.23
CA CYS A 500 -6.75 -3.12 26.38
C CYS A 500 -5.59 -4.04 26.04
N SER A 501 -4.83 -3.73 24.98
CA SER A 501 -3.63 -4.48 24.58
C SER A 501 -2.50 -4.37 25.60
N ASP A 502 -2.30 -3.18 26.17
CA ASP A 502 -1.30 -2.90 27.20
C ASP A 502 -1.59 -3.71 28.48
N GLU A 503 -2.87 -3.76 28.91
CA GLU A 503 -3.32 -4.57 30.04
C GLU A 503 -3.11 -6.07 29.75
N ALA A 504 -3.44 -6.54 28.55
CA ALA A 504 -3.30 -7.94 28.15
C ALA A 504 -1.83 -8.40 28.11
N VAL A 505 -0.91 -7.59 27.56
CA VAL A 505 0.50 -7.96 27.51
C VAL A 505 1.13 -7.93 28.90
N GLN A 506 0.68 -7.08 29.79
CA GLN A 506 1.10 -7.10 31.20
C GLN A 506 0.73 -8.42 31.88
N GLU A 507 -0.47 -8.95 31.64
CA GLU A 507 -0.90 -10.26 32.14
C GLU A 507 -0.03 -11.38 31.61
N LEU A 508 0.27 -11.37 30.29
CA LEU A 508 1.13 -12.36 29.65
C LEU A 508 2.54 -12.37 30.25
N ILE A 509 3.16 -11.21 30.39
CA ILE A 509 4.49 -11.05 31.02
C ILE A 509 4.45 -11.58 32.46
N SER A 510 3.39 -11.28 33.22
CA SER A 510 3.21 -11.73 34.61
C SER A 510 3.13 -13.26 34.70
N TYR A 511 2.51 -13.93 33.73
CA TYR A 511 2.49 -15.39 33.67
C TYR A 511 3.89 -15.95 33.43
N PHE A 512 4.59 -15.51 32.37
CA PHE A 512 5.90 -16.04 31.99
C PHE A 512 7.02 -15.65 32.96
N ALA A 513 6.87 -14.61 33.74
CA ALA A 513 7.78 -14.28 34.83
C ALA A 513 7.85 -15.37 35.94
N ASN A 514 6.81 -16.21 36.05
CA ASN A 514 6.75 -17.31 37.02
C ASN A 514 7.04 -18.68 36.40
N VAL A 515 7.36 -18.76 35.13
CA VAL A 515 7.73 -19.99 34.43
C VAL A 515 9.19 -20.31 34.69
N SER A 516 9.51 -21.60 34.90
CA SER A 516 10.87 -22.04 35.21
C SER A 516 11.77 -22.23 33.99
N GLU A 517 11.19 -22.41 32.80
CA GLU A 517 11.95 -22.49 31.55
C GLU A 517 12.35 -21.09 31.08
N ASP A 518 13.59 -20.95 30.58
CA ASP A 518 14.01 -19.69 29.94
C ASP A 518 13.02 -19.31 28.84
N THR A 519 12.41 -18.15 28.99
CA THR A 519 11.37 -17.67 28.07
C THR A 519 11.57 -16.19 27.79
N ALA A 520 11.47 -15.83 26.52
CA ALA A 520 11.54 -14.45 26.07
C ALA A 520 10.26 -14.04 25.32
N ILE A 521 9.87 -12.79 25.47
CA ILE A 521 8.75 -12.18 24.74
C ILE A 521 9.28 -10.98 23.95
N ILE A 522 9.02 -10.99 22.65
CA ILE A 522 9.30 -9.89 21.73
C ILE A 522 7.94 -9.28 21.35
N PHE A 523 7.72 -8.04 21.69
CA PHE A 523 6.47 -7.32 21.43
C PHE A 523 6.74 -6.08 20.59
N PHE A 524 5.97 -5.88 19.53
CA PHE A 524 6.06 -4.68 18.70
C PHE A 524 4.75 -4.42 17.94
N GLY A 525 4.52 -3.15 17.56
CA GLY A 525 3.42 -2.79 16.68
C GLY A 525 3.79 -2.96 15.21
N ASP A 526 2.84 -3.37 14.39
CA ASP A 526 3.05 -3.56 12.94
C ASP A 526 3.04 -2.26 12.14
N HIS A 527 2.23 -1.29 12.53
CA HIS A 527 2.13 0.05 11.96
C HIS A 527 1.32 1.00 12.86
N GLN A 528 1.37 2.30 12.59
CA GLN A 528 0.48 3.26 13.23
C GLN A 528 -0.95 3.18 12.67
N PRO A 529 -1.97 3.61 13.44
CA PRO A 529 -3.38 3.54 13.04
C PRO A 529 -3.73 4.56 11.96
N ASN A 530 -4.73 4.23 11.14
CA ASN A 530 -5.36 5.19 10.23
C ASN A 530 -6.50 5.93 10.96
N VAL A 531 -6.15 6.83 11.88
CA VAL A 531 -7.09 7.78 12.50
C VAL A 531 -7.24 9.04 11.63
N PRO A 532 -8.21 9.94 11.90
CA PRO A 532 -8.44 11.12 11.07
C PRO A 532 -7.18 11.91 10.75
N SER A 533 -6.93 12.18 9.48
CA SER A 533 -5.74 12.92 9.03
C SER A 533 -5.62 14.30 9.65
N ALA A 534 -6.75 14.94 9.95
CA ALA A 534 -6.78 16.24 10.63
C ALA A 534 -6.13 16.18 12.03
N PHE A 535 -6.28 15.07 12.76
CA PHE A 535 -5.61 14.89 14.04
C PHE A 535 -4.08 14.84 13.87
N TYR A 536 -3.60 14.07 12.90
CA TYR A 536 -2.17 14.05 12.57
C TYR A 536 -1.67 15.43 12.12
N ASP A 537 -2.44 16.15 11.30
CA ASP A 537 -2.06 17.48 10.82
C ASP A 537 -1.91 18.48 11.98
N GLU A 538 -2.76 18.38 12.99
CA GLU A 538 -2.66 19.20 14.19
C GLU A 538 -1.47 18.79 15.07
N LEU A 539 -1.24 17.49 15.29
CA LEU A 539 -0.05 17.03 16.04
C LEU A 539 1.27 17.49 15.41
N TYR A 540 1.36 17.48 14.09
CA TYR A 540 2.54 17.97 13.37
C TYR A 540 2.62 19.52 13.31
N GLY A 541 1.51 20.22 13.53
CA GLY A 541 1.41 21.65 13.32
C GLY A 541 1.47 22.10 11.85
N ASN A 542 1.33 21.16 10.90
CA ASN A 542 1.34 21.43 9.46
C ASN A 542 0.59 20.34 8.69
N THR A 543 0.19 20.61 7.46
CA THR A 543 -0.50 19.65 6.60
C THR A 543 0.46 18.62 5.99
N ASP A 544 -0.08 17.46 5.59
CA ASP A 544 0.73 16.42 4.96
C ASP A 544 1.51 16.90 3.72
N ALA A 545 0.98 17.88 2.98
CA ALA A 545 1.63 18.46 1.81
C ALA A 545 2.86 19.31 2.16
N GLU A 546 2.89 19.87 3.37
CA GLU A 546 3.97 20.75 3.86
C GLU A 546 5.08 19.99 4.57
N ARG A 547 4.83 18.74 5.00
CA ARG A 547 5.81 17.91 5.71
C ARG A 547 6.95 17.49 4.81
N SER A 548 8.18 17.59 5.34
CA SER A 548 9.33 16.96 4.72
C SER A 548 9.19 15.44 4.71
N ARG A 549 9.94 14.74 3.85
CA ARG A 549 9.95 13.27 3.81
C ARG A 549 10.45 12.68 5.13
N GLU A 550 11.41 13.31 5.77
CA GLU A 550 11.91 12.91 7.08
C GLU A 550 10.84 13.06 8.17
N GLN A 551 10.14 14.18 8.23
CA GLN A 551 9.03 14.35 9.18
C GLN A 551 7.97 13.27 9.04
N LYS A 552 7.70 12.80 7.82
CA LYS A 552 6.75 11.70 7.58
C LYS A 552 7.20 10.36 8.15
N GLN A 553 8.49 10.19 8.47
CA GLN A 553 8.99 8.95 9.07
C GLN A 553 8.45 8.70 10.48
N THR A 554 8.10 9.74 11.25
CA THR A 554 7.53 9.57 12.59
C THR A 554 6.18 8.81 12.58
N LYS A 555 5.43 8.87 11.48
CA LYS A 555 4.22 8.04 11.28
C LYS A 555 4.52 6.55 11.03
N LEU A 556 5.78 6.20 10.83
CA LEU A 556 6.24 4.85 10.55
C LEU A 556 7.01 4.26 11.73
N ILE A 557 6.87 4.86 12.91
CA ILE A 557 7.52 4.40 14.12
C ILE A 557 6.47 3.76 15.03
N THR A 558 6.78 2.55 15.51
CA THR A 558 6.02 1.84 16.53
C THR A 558 6.92 1.47 17.70
N PRO A 559 6.40 1.32 18.93
CA PRO A 559 7.21 0.87 20.05
C PRO A 559 7.52 -0.62 19.95
N PHE A 560 8.67 -1.03 20.50
CA PHE A 560 8.96 -2.43 20.76
C PHE A 560 9.61 -2.64 22.11
N PHE A 561 9.50 -3.87 22.61
CA PHE A 561 10.34 -4.36 23.70
C PHE A 561 10.70 -5.84 23.51
N ILE A 562 11.85 -6.22 24.06
CA ILE A 562 12.29 -7.59 24.26
C ILE A 562 12.42 -7.79 25.77
N TRP A 563 11.67 -8.73 26.32
CA TRP A 563 11.71 -9.09 27.73
C TRP A 563 12.03 -10.58 27.88
N ALA A 564 12.77 -10.93 28.94
CA ALA A 564 13.00 -12.32 29.28
C ALA A 564 12.88 -12.56 30.80
N ASN A 565 12.51 -13.78 31.20
CA ASN A 565 12.51 -14.18 32.58
C ASN A 565 13.90 -14.58 33.10
N TYR A 566 14.92 -14.49 32.26
CA TYR A 566 16.35 -14.68 32.59
C TYR A 566 17.14 -13.42 32.21
N ASP A 567 18.43 -13.39 32.58
CA ASP A 567 19.26 -12.20 32.40
C ASP A 567 19.65 -12.00 30.92
N ILE A 568 19.19 -10.90 30.36
CA ILE A 568 19.53 -10.39 29.02
C ILE A 568 20.07 -8.94 29.09
N GLY A 569 20.39 -8.46 30.30
CA GLY A 569 20.72 -7.06 30.52
C GLY A 569 19.48 -6.15 30.42
N SER A 570 19.72 -4.85 30.25
CA SER A 570 18.66 -3.85 30.09
C SER A 570 19.19 -2.71 29.24
N GLN A 571 18.38 -2.31 28.24
CA GLN A 571 18.70 -1.20 27.35
C GLN A 571 17.41 -0.43 26.99
N THR A 572 17.51 0.88 26.88
CA THR A 572 16.38 1.74 26.49
C THR A 572 16.75 2.61 25.31
N GLY A 573 15.74 3.05 24.56
CA GLY A 573 15.93 3.99 23.44
C GLY A 573 16.63 3.38 22.24
N VAL A 574 16.50 2.08 22.00
CA VAL A 574 17.03 1.43 20.80
C VAL A 574 16.24 1.90 19.58
N GLU A 575 16.93 2.37 18.57
CA GLU A 575 16.37 2.81 17.30
C GLU A 575 16.74 1.82 16.19
N ILE A 576 15.76 1.06 15.69
CA ILE A 576 16.01 -0.06 14.77
C ILE A 576 14.85 -0.17 13.76
N SER A 577 15.04 -0.81 12.63
CA SER A 577 13.95 -1.16 11.71
C SER A 577 13.55 -2.63 11.77
N ALA A 578 12.32 -2.92 11.29
CA ALA A 578 11.68 -4.23 11.44
C ALA A 578 12.49 -5.39 10.85
N ASN A 579 13.20 -5.15 9.74
CA ASN A 579 14.07 -6.15 9.09
C ASN A 579 15.29 -6.58 9.91
N TYR A 580 15.70 -5.78 10.90
CA TYR A 580 16.82 -6.13 11.79
C TYR A 580 16.36 -6.75 13.11
N LEU A 581 15.10 -6.52 13.52
CA LEU A 581 14.63 -6.84 14.86
C LEU A 581 14.81 -8.32 15.22
N SER A 582 14.60 -9.25 14.29
CA SER A 582 14.78 -10.69 14.57
C SER A 582 16.23 -11.07 14.85
N ALA A 583 17.20 -10.60 14.05
CA ALA A 583 18.62 -10.84 14.30
C ALA A 583 19.09 -10.19 15.60
N PHE A 584 18.71 -8.93 15.84
CA PHE A 584 18.98 -8.20 17.06
C PHE A 584 18.44 -8.92 18.31
N ALA A 585 17.21 -9.46 18.21
CA ALA A 585 16.61 -10.20 19.32
C ALA A 585 17.35 -11.52 19.59
N LEU A 586 17.70 -12.30 18.55
CA LEU A 586 18.46 -13.54 18.73
C LEU A 586 19.80 -13.29 19.44
N ASP A 587 20.55 -12.28 19.01
CA ASP A 587 21.83 -11.88 19.62
C ASP A 587 21.62 -11.47 21.10
N ALA A 588 20.68 -10.57 21.37
CA ALA A 588 20.38 -10.10 22.73
C ALA A 588 19.91 -11.22 23.67
N LEU A 589 19.23 -12.24 23.16
CA LEU A 589 18.73 -13.39 23.90
C LEU A 589 19.81 -14.46 24.11
N GLY A 590 21.00 -14.33 23.51
CA GLY A 590 22.10 -15.30 23.55
C GLY A 590 21.81 -16.56 22.73
N CYS A 591 20.91 -16.46 21.72
CA CYS A 591 20.59 -17.51 20.78
C CYS A 591 21.64 -17.63 19.67
N SER A 592 21.68 -18.76 18.97
CA SER A 592 22.51 -18.90 17.76
C SER A 592 21.99 -18.04 16.65
N THR A 593 22.90 -17.45 15.87
CA THR A 593 22.59 -16.63 14.68
C THR A 593 23.13 -17.31 13.43
N SER A 594 22.49 -17.05 12.30
CA SER A 594 22.96 -17.47 10.96
C SER A 594 23.95 -16.46 10.39
N GLY A 595 24.69 -16.82 9.34
CA GLY A 595 25.56 -15.86 8.65
C GLY A 595 24.79 -14.70 8.02
N PHE A 596 23.54 -14.91 7.61
CA PHE A 596 22.67 -13.83 7.14
C PHE A 596 22.24 -12.90 8.28
N ASP A 597 22.07 -13.42 9.51
CA ASP A 597 21.81 -12.59 10.69
C ASP A 597 23.00 -11.68 10.98
N GLU A 598 24.24 -12.24 10.94
CA GLU A 598 25.48 -11.48 11.15
C GLU A 598 25.66 -10.37 10.11
N LEU A 599 25.35 -10.63 8.83
CA LEU A 599 25.33 -9.61 7.80
C LEU A 599 24.34 -8.48 8.13
N ARG A 600 23.15 -8.82 8.62
CA ARG A 600 22.13 -7.83 9.01
C ARG A 600 22.57 -7.01 10.21
N LEU A 601 23.16 -7.65 11.22
CA LEU A 601 23.72 -6.97 12.40
C LEU A 601 24.85 -6.00 12.01
N ALA A 602 25.73 -6.41 11.09
CA ALA A 602 26.77 -5.53 10.57
C ALA A 602 26.20 -4.34 9.77
N ALA A 603 25.17 -4.58 8.96
CA ALA A 603 24.47 -3.52 8.22
C ALA A 603 23.77 -2.53 9.18
N GLN A 604 23.15 -3.03 10.24
CA GLN A 604 22.49 -2.23 11.27
C GLN A 604 23.45 -1.26 11.97
N GLN A 605 24.71 -1.66 12.23
CA GLN A 605 25.70 -0.76 12.84
C GLN A 605 25.93 0.52 12.02
N SER A 606 25.87 0.43 10.71
CA SER A 606 26.06 1.57 9.80
C SER A 606 24.76 2.26 9.44
N VAL A 607 23.68 1.49 9.28
CA VAL A 607 22.34 1.93 8.86
C VAL A 607 21.30 1.32 9.80
N PRO A 608 21.14 1.86 11.02
CA PRO A 608 20.27 1.26 12.03
C PRO A 608 18.78 1.25 11.64
N ARG A 609 18.37 2.16 10.81
CA ARG A 609 16.97 2.29 10.40
C ARG A 609 16.83 2.44 8.89
N ILE A 610 16.03 1.58 8.28
CA ILE A 610 15.76 1.58 6.84
C ILE A 610 14.32 1.13 6.57
N ASN A 611 13.63 1.78 5.66
CA ASN A 611 12.32 1.39 5.17
C ASN A 611 12.09 1.77 3.71
N SER A 612 10.86 1.59 3.21
CA SER A 612 10.49 1.93 1.83
C SER A 612 10.68 3.41 1.44
N TYR A 613 10.86 4.31 2.40
CA TYR A 613 10.93 5.76 2.16
C TYR A 613 12.34 6.33 2.24
N GLY A 614 13.23 5.70 3.02
CA GLY A 614 14.59 6.17 3.21
C GLY A 614 15.32 5.42 4.32
N TYR A 615 16.45 5.93 4.72
CA TYR A 615 17.28 5.31 5.74
C TYR A 615 18.01 6.35 6.59
N TYR A 616 18.39 5.95 7.79
CA TYR A 616 19.21 6.74 8.70
C TYR A 616 20.58 6.09 8.85
N LEU A 617 21.62 6.88 8.73
CA LEU A 617 22.98 6.45 9.08
C LEU A 617 23.17 6.44 10.61
N ALA A 618 24.25 5.82 11.06
CA ALA A 618 24.59 5.75 12.48
C ALA A 618 24.80 7.11 13.16
N ASP A 619 25.13 8.15 12.40
CA ASP A 619 25.24 9.54 12.88
C ASP A 619 23.90 10.25 13.03
N GLY A 620 22.79 9.57 12.72
CA GLY A 620 21.42 10.09 12.75
C GLY A 620 20.99 10.85 11.50
N SER A 621 21.85 11.01 10.50
CA SER A 621 21.48 11.68 9.25
C SER A 621 20.49 10.86 8.44
N TRP A 622 19.43 11.51 7.96
CA TRP A 622 18.43 10.89 7.11
C TRP A 622 18.75 11.03 5.63
N HIS A 623 18.54 9.97 4.89
CA HIS A 623 18.73 9.88 3.45
C HIS A 623 17.50 9.33 2.76
N ASP A 624 17.16 9.96 1.65
CA ASP A 624 16.05 9.52 0.81
C ASP A 624 16.39 8.19 0.09
N ASN A 625 15.36 7.43 -0.15
CA ASN A 625 15.42 6.17 -0.89
C ASN A 625 16.00 6.28 -2.31
N GLU A 626 15.97 7.48 -2.91
CA GLU A 626 16.58 7.72 -4.23
C GLU A 626 18.11 7.53 -4.20
N THR A 627 18.75 7.72 -3.04
CA THR A 627 20.20 7.53 -2.84
C THR A 627 20.58 6.15 -2.32
N LEU A 628 19.61 5.27 -2.13
CA LEU A 628 19.81 3.94 -1.55
C LEU A 628 20.84 3.08 -2.31
N SER A 629 20.89 3.21 -3.65
CA SER A 629 21.85 2.49 -4.49
C SER A 629 23.30 2.95 -4.32
N GLU A 630 23.52 4.11 -3.70
CA GLU A 630 24.83 4.72 -3.46
C GLU A 630 25.36 4.39 -2.06
N CYS A 631 24.53 3.79 -1.19
CA CYS A 631 24.92 3.41 0.16
C CYS A 631 25.74 2.12 0.14
N GLU A 632 27.06 2.22 0.24
CA GLU A 632 27.98 1.07 0.21
C GLU A 632 27.69 0.07 1.34
N ALA A 633 27.35 0.55 2.55
CA ALA A 633 27.04 -0.28 3.71
C ALA A 633 25.85 -1.24 3.48
N LEU A 634 24.98 -0.95 2.52
CA LEU A 634 23.81 -1.78 2.19
C LEU A 634 24.03 -2.68 0.96
N THR A 635 25.17 -2.58 0.28
CA THR A 635 25.41 -3.32 -0.99
C THR A 635 25.40 -4.83 -0.79
N ALA A 636 26.07 -5.31 0.26
CA ALA A 636 26.11 -6.72 0.63
C ALA A 636 24.70 -7.25 0.97
N TYR A 637 24.00 -6.55 1.84
CA TYR A 637 22.64 -6.91 2.27
C TYR A 637 21.66 -6.93 1.09
N ARG A 638 21.74 -5.93 0.21
CA ARG A 638 20.92 -5.87 -1.00
C ARG A 638 21.17 -7.04 -1.94
N SER A 639 22.44 -7.49 -2.07
CA SER A 639 22.81 -8.65 -2.88
C SER A 639 22.28 -9.95 -2.27
N ALA A 640 22.37 -10.10 -0.96
CA ALA A 640 21.85 -11.24 -0.22
C ALA A 640 20.30 -11.35 -0.38
N GLN A 641 19.59 -10.25 -0.15
CA GLN A 641 18.14 -10.21 -0.33
C GLN A 641 17.72 -10.48 -1.79
N TYR A 642 18.47 -9.97 -2.78
CA TYR A 642 18.18 -10.27 -4.19
C TYR A 642 18.29 -11.77 -4.48
N ALA A 643 19.32 -12.43 -3.97
CA ALA A 643 19.46 -13.89 -4.09
C ALA A 643 18.32 -14.62 -3.39
N GLN A 644 17.95 -14.17 -2.19
CA GLN A 644 16.90 -14.77 -1.39
C GLN A 644 15.54 -14.73 -2.09
N ILE A 645 15.16 -13.63 -2.72
CA ILE A 645 13.83 -13.44 -3.31
C ILE A 645 13.81 -13.79 -4.80
N PHE A 646 14.78 -13.29 -5.59
CA PHE A 646 14.71 -13.27 -7.04
C PHE A 646 15.64 -14.27 -7.76
N ASP A 647 16.67 -14.80 -7.07
CA ASP A 647 17.60 -15.77 -7.66
C ASP A 647 17.82 -16.99 -6.74
N PRO A 648 16.74 -17.76 -6.44
CA PRO A 648 16.80 -18.88 -5.50
C PRO A 648 17.83 -19.97 -5.88
N LYS A 649 18.25 -20.02 -7.15
CA LYS A 649 19.26 -20.98 -7.61
C LYS A 649 20.67 -20.65 -7.13
N LYS A 650 20.91 -19.40 -6.75
CA LYS A 650 22.20 -18.96 -6.22
C LYS A 650 22.21 -18.80 -4.71
N ARG A 651 21.11 -19.10 -4.03
CA ARG A 651 21.09 -19.15 -2.55
C ARG A 651 22.12 -20.14 -2.04
N ILE A 652 22.72 -19.83 -0.91
CA ILE A 652 23.58 -20.72 -0.13
C ILE A 652 22.78 -21.15 1.09
N PRO A 653 22.05 -22.29 1.06
CA PRO A 653 21.06 -22.62 2.10
C PRO A 653 21.67 -22.66 3.51
N GLN A 654 22.89 -23.18 3.66
CA GLN A 654 23.57 -23.30 4.96
C GLN A 654 23.89 -21.94 5.58
N TRP A 655 23.98 -20.89 4.77
CA TRP A 655 24.28 -19.55 5.26
C TRP A 655 23.12 -18.90 6.03
N TYR A 656 21.90 -19.39 5.80
CA TYR A 656 20.68 -18.95 6.49
C TYR A 656 20.35 -19.81 7.72
N LEU A 657 21.18 -20.78 8.05
CA LEU A 657 21.03 -21.63 9.21
C LEU A 657 22.16 -21.35 10.22
N PRO A 658 21.89 -21.46 11.55
CA PRO A 658 22.89 -21.31 12.60
C PRO A 658 23.99 -22.36 12.57
#